data_063281d1949beffc6129fd93ad7ee1ae
#
_entry.id   063281d1949beffc6129fd93ad7ee1ae
#
_cell.length_a   1.000
_cell.length_b   1.000
_cell.length_c   1.000
_cell.angle_alpha   90.00
_cell.angle_beta   90.00
_cell.angle_gamma   90.00
#
_symmetry.space_group_name_H-M   'P 1'
#
loop_
_entity.id
_entity.type
_entity.pdbx_description
1 polymer ?
#
loop_
_entity_poly.entity_id
_entity_poly.type
_entity_poly.pdbx_seq_one_letter_code
_entity_poly.pdbx_strand_id
1 'polypeptide(L)'
;MMKRLTLLLWVAGLFILGLSSLHAQTGGPFLPSAADNRCRQWVDSVLSGLNVHEKVGQLIVATIPARADKATKKQMRELVKKYKVGGLLFSEGTPEEQAILTNMARKDAKIPVMVTFDGEWGLSMRLKGAPDYPRNAALGCIEDNGLIEEYGREVARQFRELGVHVNFAPDADVNTNPLNPVIHVRSFGENPQRVAEKVVAYSRGLESGGILSVCKHFPGHGDTDVDSHKALPALHYDRARLDSVELYPFKEMVRAGLGGVMVGHLQVQALDPDGVTPSSLSRNVVTGLLKDELGFKGLVFTDALDMKGVSAIPQVTTKALLAGNDMVLVQFNTKNAVQELVDAVESGQLSKDELDAKCRKVLMYKYMLGLRNRQPQLRVSGMSYRINTEEAQALAAKLRRSAVTVLNNYFDVLPLAPVEGDIAVLSIGEKEADAPFVEAMKKNAGISHFHLPWNADEALWQEVQGQLAAFRRVVISITGSAYVSDRDVAFLEGLNLRAPLVYTFFTSYRTLQPLMPALAKSSAVVLAHSAETDLQQYVADVLFAKKPASGRMSMSIGKLFPAGTGCMIEPGMKPGKTVPEDYGMKSYVLQSIDAVARKGLEAGAYPGCRVLVWKDGLPVYDKGFGTHSDKDTTTVRSSDLFDLASLTKTTATLLAVMKLYDEGKIKLDDKVSAYLPFLRNGNKRSITIRELLFHESGLPPYIRFYLDIIDPNSVHGPYSQSWVDEWHRTQVSEHSYYCSDFKFRKGMVSDKNTPVYTLHMADGMWLNKSFKNSILQRIAKCELDGKRYVYSDLGFVLLQQVVEKVTELPMDLYLAREFYAPMGLQRTMFLPLTKFAKAEIMPTASNDFLRRQDICGYVHDETAACMGGVSGNAGLFSTAEEVAKVYQMLLNGGEFNGKRFLSKATCRLFTTEKSTISRRGLGFDKPDVSIVKRSPCAPSAPEAVYGHTGFTGTCAWVDPENKTVYVFLSNRLCPNVWNTKLGDMNIRRDIQELIYKSIIPQIP
;
A
#
# COMPACT_ATOMS: atom_id res chain seq x y z
N MET A 1 10.56 -24.63 42.83
CA MET A 1 9.62 -25.25 41.90
C MET A 1 8.16 -24.71 42.01
N MET A 2 7.66 -24.46 43.22
CA MET A 2 6.31 -23.94 43.46
C MET A 2 6.02 -22.49 42.94
N LYS A 3 7.00 -21.56 42.97
CA LYS A 3 6.81 -20.19 42.47
C LYS A 3 6.69 -20.06 40.92
N ARG A 4 7.15 -21.05 40.15
CA ARG A 4 6.99 -21.07 38.68
C ARG A 4 5.64 -21.67 38.23
N LEU A 5 5.04 -22.52 39.09
CA LEU A 5 3.71 -23.08 38.81
C LEU A 5 2.59 -22.06 39.03
N THR A 6 2.76 -21.20 40.06
CA THR A 6 1.79 -20.12 40.36
C THR A 6 1.77 -19.02 39.30
N LEU A 7 2.93 -18.72 38.69
CA LEU A 7 3.01 -17.75 37.58
C LEU A 7 2.41 -18.29 36.29
N LEU A 8 2.55 -19.58 35.99
CA LEU A 8 1.95 -20.24 34.82
C LEU A 8 0.43 -20.36 34.96
N LEU A 9 -0.08 -20.57 36.17
CA LEU A 9 -1.53 -20.57 36.43
C LEU A 9 -2.15 -19.16 36.37
N TRP A 10 -1.41 -18.12 36.72
CA TRP A 10 -1.83 -16.72 36.56
C TRP A 10 -1.82 -16.27 35.10
N VAL A 11 -0.82 -16.67 34.30
CA VAL A 11 -0.74 -16.38 32.88
C VAL A 11 -1.79 -17.19 32.09
N ALA A 12 -2.02 -18.46 32.46
CA ALA A 12 -3.12 -19.25 31.86
C ALA A 12 -4.50 -18.74 32.26
N GLY A 13 -4.67 -18.24 33.50
CA GLY A 13 -5.91 -17.59 33.96
C GLY A 13 -6.19 -16.27 33.25
N LEU A 14 -5.16 -15.48 32.92
CA LEU A 14 -5.28 -14.25 32.13
C LEU A 14 -5.52 -14.54 30.64
N PHE A 15 -5.01 -15.64 30.11
CA PHE A 15 -5.28 -16.07 28.72
C PHE A 15 -6.69 -16.68 28.56
N ILE A 16 -7.22 -17.34 29.59
CA ILE A 16 -8.59 -17.87 29.60
C ILE A 16 -9.61 -16.76 29.86
N LEU A 17 -9.27 -15.71 30.63
CA LEU A 17 -10.09 -14.51 30.77
C LEU A 17 -10.02 -13.57 29.57
N GLY A 18 -9.01 -13.68 28.71
CA GLY A 18 -8.91 -12.95 27.44
C GLY A 18 -9.64 -13.60 26.25
N LEU A 19 -10.10 -14.86 26.38
CA LEU A 19 -10.85 -15.60 25.34
C LEU A 19 -12.34 -15.78 25.67
N SER A 20 -12.83 -15.21 26.76
CA SER A 20 -14.26 -15.17 27.09
C SER A 20 -14.75 -13.74 27.32
N SER A 21 -14.35 -12.76 26.50
CA SER A 21 -15.25 -11.69 26.14
C SER A 21 -16.29 -12.27 25.15
N LEU A 22 -17.14 -13.15 25.67
CA LEU A 22 -18.52 -13.21 25.19
C LEU A 22 -19.00 -11.77 25.26
N HIS A 23 -19.01 -11.08 24.12
CA HIS A 23 -19.79 -9.88 23.96
C HIS A 23 -21.23 -10.31 24.27
N ALA A 24 -21.66 -10.11 25.51
CA ALA A 24 -23.06 -10.03 25.81
C ALA A 24 -23.60 -9.04 24.77
N GLN A 25 -24.50 -9.48 23.89
CA GLN A 25 -25.23 -8.62 23.00
C GLN A 25 -25.93 -7.61 23.93
N THR A 26 -25.33 -6.43 24.05
CA THR A 26 -26.04 -5.27 24.60
C THR A 26 -27.09 -4.97 23.55
N GLY A 27 -28.34 -5.42 23.81
CA GLY A 27 -29.47 -5.16 22.92
C GLY A 27 -29.50 -3.67 22.60
N GLY A 28 -29.49 -3.32 21.32
CA GLY A 28 -29.61 -1.94 20.87
C GLY A 28 -30.91 -1.31 21.41
N PRO A 29 -30.99 0.02 21.53
CA PRO A 29 -32.12 0.72 22.13
C PRO A 29 -33.44 0.51 21.38
N PHE A 30 -33.36 0.06 20.13
CA PHE A 30 -34.53 -0.17 19.27
C PHE A 30 -34.72 -1.65 18.89
N LEU A 31 -34.18 -2.59 19.67
CA LEU A 31 -34.56 -3.99 19.49
C LEU A 31 -35.84 -4.35 20.27
N PRO A 32 -36.64 -5.31 19.79
CA PRO A 32 -37.86 -5.74 20.48
C PRO A 32 -37.68 -6.19 21.94
N SER A 33 -36.46 -6.64 22.29
CA SER A 33 -36.06 -6.97 23.66
C SER A 33 -36.08 -5.76 24.61
N ALA A 34 -35.97 -4.53 24.08
CA ALA A 34 -36.06 -3.29 24.86
C ALA A 34 -37.50 -2.90 25.23
N ALA A 35 -38.51 -3.58 24.65
CA ALA A 35 -39.94 -3.30 24.94
C ALA A 35 -40.34 -3.80 26.32
N ASP A 36 -40.59 -2.89 27.26
CA ASP A 36 -41.07 -3.17 28.60
C ASP A 36 -42.57 -3.53 28.63
N ASN A 37 -43.11 -3.90 29.82
CA ASN A 37 -44.52 -4.22 30.00
C ASN A 37 -45.42 -3.03 29.66
N ARG A 38 -44.97 -1.79 29.91
CA ARG A 38 -45.76 -0.58 29.59
C ARG A 38 -45.86 -0.38 28.09
N CYS A 39 -44.79 -0.68 27.35
CA CYS A 39 -44.84 -0.71 25.90
C CYS A 39 -45.90 -1.70 25.40
N ARG A 40 -45.91 -2.94 25.89
CA ARG A 40 -46.85 -3.97 25.47
C ARG A 40 -48.29 -3.57 25.77
N GLN A 41 -48.58 -3.06 26.97
CA GLN A 41 -49.88 -2.57 27.36
C GLN A 41 -50.37 -1.42 26.46
N TRP A 42 -49.53 -0.45 26.14
CA TRP A 42 -49.86 0.65 25.26
C TRP A 42 -50.17 0.15 23.84
N VAL A 43 -49.35 -0.75 23.30
CA VAL A 43 -49.55 -1.35 21.99
C VAL A 43 -50.87 -2.11 21.92
N ASP A 44 -51.19 -2.94 22.92
CA ASP A 44 -52.43 -3.69 22.98
C ASP A 44 -53.66 -2.78 23.02
N SER A 45 -53.60 -1.72 23.83
CA SER A 45 -54.67 -0.71 23.92
C SER A 45 -54.88 0.04 22.60
N VAL A 46 -53.81 0.43 21.90
CA VAL A 46 -53.93 1.13 20.60
C VAL A 46 -54.46 0.16 19.53
N LEU A 47 -53.85 -1.02 19.42
CA LEU A 47 -54.17 -2.00 18.36
C LEU A 47 -55.64 -2.48 18.43
N SER A 48 -56.18 -2.71 19.63
CA SER A 48 -57.55 -3.14 19.81
C SER A 48 -58.60 -2.08 19.36
N GLY A 49 -58.20 -0.81 19.35
CA GLY A 49 -59.05 0.32 18.92
C GLY A 49 -58.95 0.66 17.41
N LEU A 50 -58.21 -0.16 16.61
CA LEU A 50 -58.01 0.07 15.18
C LEU A 50 -58.86 -0.88 14.32
N ASN A 51 -59.53 -0.32 13.29
CA ASN A 51 -60.10 -1.12 12.23
C ASN A 51 -59.06 -1.52 11.18
N VAL A 52 -59.45 -2.38 10.22
CA VAL A 52 -58.55 -2.88 9.14
C VAL A 52 -57.89 -1.75 8.37
N HIS A 53 -58.68 -0.75 7.92
CA HIS A 53 -58.15 0.39 7.19
C HIS A 53 -57.10 1.18 7.98
N GLU A 54 -57.32 1.39 9.28
CA GLU A 54 -56.40 2.10 10.16
C GLU A 54 -55.09 1.27 10.40
N LYS A 55 -55.21 -0.06 10.56
CA LYS A 55 -54.06 -0.97 10.70
C LYS A 55 -53.20 -1.01 9.43
N VAL A 56 -53.86 -1.12 8.27
CA VAL A 56 -53.16 -1.06 6.96
C VAL A 56 -52.42 0.26 6.79
N GLY A 57 -53.08 1.39 7.14
CA GLY A 57 -52.39 2.69 7.04
C GLY A 57 -51.12 2.75 7.88
N GLN A 58 -51.08 2.08 9.05
CA GLN A 58 -49.88 2.08 9.92
C GLN A 58 -48.67 1.39 9.28
N LEU A 59 -48.85 0.53 8.26
CA LEU A 59 -47.77 -0.16 7.57
C LEU A 59 -47.18 0.64 6.39
N ILE A 60 -47.70 1.85 6.10
CA ILE A 60 -47.31 2.67 4.97
C ILE A 60 -46.51 3.89 5.42
N VAL A 61 -45.36 4.10 4.77
CA VAL A 61 -44.62 5.37 4.78
C VAL A 61 -44.93 6.10 3.47
N ALA A 62 -45.52 7.29 3.56
CA ALA A 62 -45.87 8.09 2.39
C ALA A 62 -44.90 9.26 2.21
N THR A 63 -44.49 9.51 0.98
CA THR A 63 -43.63 10.65 0.66
C THR A 63 -44.43 11.94 0.47
N ILE A 64 -43.84 13.04 0.98
CA ILE A 64 -44.42 14.39 0.87
C ILE A 64 -43.33 15.45 0.75
N PRO A 65 -43.46 16.47 -0.12
CA PRO A 65 -42.53 17.58 -0.19
C PRO A 65 -42.45 18.35 1.13
N ALA A 66 -41.26 18.80 1.54
CA ALA A 66 -41.08 19.69 2.68
C ALA A 66 -41.39 21.16 2.31
N ARG A 67 -42.53 21.41 1.66
CA ARG A 67 -43.02 22.73 1.25
C ARG A 67 -44.39 23.00 1.85
N ALA A 68 -44.52 24.06 2.62
CA ALA A 68 -45.75 24.38 3.34
C ALA A 68 -46.78 25.15 2.50
N ASP A 69 -46.95 24.85 1.21
CA ASP A 69 -47.93 25.42 0.32
C ASP A 69 -49.35 24.82 0.55
N LYS A 70 -50.36 25.37 -0.13
CA LYS A 70 -51.77 24.95 0.05
C LYS A 70 -52.02 23.51 -0.42
N ALA A 71 -51.39 23.07 -1.50
CA ALA A 71 -51.56 21.74 -2.06
C ALA A 71 -50.92 20.69 -1.14
N THR A 72 -49.70 20.90 -0.67
CA THR A 72 -48.97 20.02 0.25
C THR A 72 -49.70 19.91 1.61
N LYS A 73 -50.20 21.04 2.14
CA LYS A 73 -51.02 21.03 3.36
C LYS A 73 -52.33 20.22 3.23
N LYS A 74 -52.95 20.24 2.04
CA LYS A 74 -54.13 19.40 1.75
C LYS A 74 -53.71 17.92 1.68
N GLN A 75 -52.66 17.59 0.96
CA GLN A 75 -52.13 16.24 0.87
C GLN A 75 -51.74 15.69 2.28
N MET A 76 -51.10 16.49 3.10
CA MET A 76 -50.75 16.14 4.48
C MET A 76 -51.97 15.70 5.28
N ARG A 77 -53.11 16.47 5.20
CA ARG A 77 -54.33 16.11 5.89
C ARG A 77 -54.97 14.80 5.35
N GLU A 78 -54.89 14.58 4.05
CA GLU A 78 -55.37 13.31 3.48
C GLU A 78 -54.57 12.12 3.95
N LEU A 79 -53.21 12.21 3.93
CA LEU A 79 -52.33 11.15 4.40
C LEU A 79 -52.59 10.81 5.88
N VAL A 80 -52.70 11.81 6.73
CA VAL A 80 -52.79 11.63 8.18
C VAL A 80 -54.22 11.31 8.65
N LYS A 81 -55.24 12.05 8.14
CA LYS A 81 -56.61 11.89 8.62
C LYS A 81 -57.40 10.82 7.86
N LYS A 82 -57.20 10.69 6.54
CA LYS A 82 -57.95 9.74 5.73
C LYS A 82 -57.28 8.38 5.68
N TYR A 83 -55.99 8.35 5.25
CA TYR A 83 -55.27 7.09 5.06
C TYR A 83 -54.58 6.57 6.33
N LYS A 84 -54.47 7.40 7.40
CA LYS A 84 -53.86 7.01 8.69
C LYS A 84 -52.45 6.44 8.54
N VAL A 85 -51.63 7.02 7.64
CA VAL A 85 -50.29 6.50 7.38
C VAL A 85 -49.42 6.40 8.62
N GLY A 86 -48.64 5.32 8.70
CA GLY A 86 -47.76 5.04 9.84
C GLY A 86 -46.52 5.92 9.85
N GLY A 87 -46.03 6.32 8.67
CA GLY A 87 -44.86 7.18 8.50
C GLY A 87 -45.02 8.21 7.40
N LEU A 88 -44.22 9.26 7.47
CA LEU A 88 -44.04 10.32 6.45
C LEU A 88 -42.59 10.49 6.11
N LEU A 89 -42.22 10.38 4.83
CA LEU A 89 -40.90 10.69 4.32
C LEU A 89 -40.95 12.09 3.68
N PHE A 90 -40.21 13.04 4.24
CA PHE A 90 -40.08 14.36 3.66
C PHE A 90 -39.02 14.39 2.54
N SER A 91 -39.40 14.94 1.38
CA SER A 91 -38.46 15.23 0.30
C SER A 91 -37.98 16.69 0.35
N GLU A 92 -37.59 17.30 -0.77
CA GLU A 92 -36.97 18.62 -0.83
C GLU A 92 -37.81 19.76 -0.23
N GLY A 93 -37.12 20.70 0.48
CA GLY A 93 -37.70 21.91 1.04
C GLY A 93 -36.78 22.68 1.97
N THR A 94 -37.38 23.27 3.03
CA THR A 94 -36.66 23.98 4.09
C THR A 94 -37.00 23.42 5.47
N PRO A 95 -36.13 23.56 6.48
CA PRO A 95 -36.38 23.11 7.84
C PRO A 95 -37.65 23.72 8.44
N GLU A 96 -37.89 25.00 8.21
CA GLU A 96 -39.09 25.72 8.70
C GLU A 96 -40.36 25.17 8.11
N GLU A 97 -40.40 24.92 6.81
CA GLU A 97 -41.56 24.38 6.11
C GLU A 97 -41.86 22.94 6.52
N GLN A 98 -40.82 22.11 6.67
CA GLN A 98 -40.99 20.76 7.24
C GLN A 98 -41.53 20.82 8.66
N ALA A 99 -41.03 21.72 9.53
CA ALA A 99 -41.54 21.85 10.90
C ALA A 99 -43.04 22.26 10.92
N ILE A 100 -43.49 23.13 10.02
CA ILE A 100 -44.93 23.47 9.87
C ILE A 100 -45.74 22.22 9.55
N LEU A 101 -45.29 21.41 8.57
CA LEU A 101 -46.02 20.20 8.15
C LEU A 101 -45.97 19.11 9.24
N THR A 102 -44.82 18.94 9.93
CA THR A 102 -44.70 18.04 11.07
C THR A 102 -45.66 18.44 12.19
N ASN A 103 -45.81 19.74 12.50
CA ASN A 103 -46.74 20.24 13.45
C ASN A 103 -48.20 19.97 13.07
N MET A 104 -48.54 20.06 11.75
CA MET A 104 -49.86 19.66 11.27
C MET A 104 -50.11 18.16 11.48
N ALA A 105 -49.13 17.31 11.14
CA ALA A 105 -49.23 15.87 11.39
C ALA A 105 -49.45 15.56 12.88
N ARG A 106 -48.64 16.18 13.78
CA ARG A 106 -48.77 16.03 15.24
C ARG A 106 -50.16 16.45 15.77
N LYS A 107 -50.76 17.48 15.16
CA LYS A 107 -52.10 17.96 15.52
C LYS A 107 -53.20 17.03 15.04
N ASP A 108 -53.09 16.55 13.80
CA ASP A 108 -54.19 15.92 13.07
C ASP A 108 -54.21 14.38 13.16
N ALA A 109 -53.08 13.76 13.58
CA ALA A 109 -52.97 12.30 13.68
C ALA A 109 -53.73 11.71 14.86
N LYS A 110 -54.55 10.64 14.64
CA LYS A 110 -55.14 9.83 15.70
C LYS A 110 -54.05 9.01 16.43
N ILE A 111 -53.14 8.42 15.66
CA ILE A 111 -51.94 7.73 16.12
C ILE A 111 -50.75 8.55 15.68
N PRO A 112 -49.78 8.88 16.55
CA PRO A 112 -48.59 9.65 16.15
C PRO A 112 -47.87 9.04 14.95
N VAL A 113 -47.51 9.88 13.99
CA VAL A 113 -46.87 9.47 12.75
C VAL A 113 -45.35 9.46 12.93
N MET A 114 -44.66 8.42 12.48
CA MET A 114 -43.20 8.44 12.37
C MET A 114 -42.77 9.41 11.26
N VAL A 115 -41.93 10.39 11.56
CA VAL A 115 -41.29 11.21 10.55
C VAL A 115 -40.01 10.50 10.19
N THR A 116 -39.90 10.11 8.92
CA THR A 116 -38.72 9.47 8.35
C THR A 116 -37.98 10.44 7.47
N PHE A 117 -36.70 10.24 7.24
CA PHE A 117 -35.87 11.11 6.44
C PHE A 117 -34.83 10.30 5.69
N ASP A 118 -34.48 10.73 4.48
CA ASP A 118 -33.41 10.15 3.67
C ASP A 118 -32.20 11.06 3.76
N GLY A 119 -31.42 10.88 4.83
CA GLY A 119 -30.33 11.76 5.21
C GLY A 119 -28.99 11.07 5.29
N GLU A 120 -28.49 10.53 4.17
CA GLU A 120 -27.21 9.81 4.10
C GLU A 120 -26.01 10.70 4.50
N TRP A 121 -26.08 12.00 4.17
CA TRP A 121 -25.15 13.03 4.63
C TRP A 121 -25.87 14.15 5.40
N GLY A 122 -26.80 13.75 6.24
CA GLY A 122 -27.57 14.64 7.08
C GLY A 122 -28.70 15.36 6.36
N LEU A 123 -29.22 16.41 6.98
CA LEU A 123 -30.40 17.15 6.49
C LEU A 123 -30.16 17.87 5.16
N SER A 124 -28.91 18.26 4.84
CA SER A 124 -28.57 18.95 3.59
C SER A 124 -28.86 18.13 2.33
N MET A 125 -28.99 16.81 2.47
CA MET A 125 -29.41 15.95 1.35
C MET A 125 -30.77 16.37 0.78
N ARG A 126 -31.67 16.93 1.58
CA ARG A 126 -33.03 17.29 1.20
C ARG A 126 -33.44 18.74 1.53
N LEU A 127 -32.82 19.33 2.55
CA LEU A 127 -33.23 20.62 3.09
C LEU A 127 -32.17 21.70 2.89
N LYS A 128 -32.54 22.80 2.23
CA LYS A 128 -31.67 23.96 2.06
C LYS A 128 -31.45 24.67 3.39
N GLY A 129 -30.20 25.09 3.64
CA GLY A 129 -29.81 25.80 4.86
C GLY A 129 -29.44 24.92 6.05
N ALA A 130 -29.43 23.60 5.89
CA ALA A 130 -28.84 22.68 6.85
C ALA A 130 -27.30 22.57 6.66
N PRO A 131 -26.54 22.11 7.69
CA PRO A 131 -25.10 21.87 7.56
C PRO A 131 -24.81 20.85 6.46
N ASP A 132 -23.82 21.15 5.58
CA ASP A 132 -23.41 20.21 4.53
C ASP A 132 -22.21 19.39 5.01
N TYR A 133 -22.42 18.08 5.13
CA TYR A 133 -21.43 17.12 5.54
C TYR A 133 -20.79 16.43 4.31
N PRO A 134 -19.54 15.90 4.44
CA PRO A 134 -18.92 15.14 3.36
C PRO A 134 -19.78 13.93 2.94
N ARG A 135 -19.67 13.55 1.69
CA ARG A 135 -20.28 12.30 1.18
C ARG A 135 -19.62 11.07 1.80
N ASN A 136 -20.35 9.96 1.86
CA ASN A 136 -19.86 8.75 2.53
C ASN A 136 -18.52 8.25 1.97
N ALA A 137 -18.26 8.38 0.67
CA ALA A 137 -16.95 8.02 0.11
C ALA A 137 -15.79 8.81 0.73
N ALA A 138 -15.99 10.09 1.05
CA ALA A 138 -14.99 10.89 1.77
C ALA A 138 -14.93 10.53 3.26
N LEU A 139 -16.09 10.29 3.91
CA LEU A 139 -16.15 9.81 5.29
C LEU A 139 -15.47 8.44 5.46
N GLY A 140 -15.56 7.58 4.44
CA GLY A 140 -14.85 6.29 4.40
C GLY A 140 -13.33 6.41 4.42
N CYS A 141 -12.78 7.56 4.04
CA CYS A 141 -11.34 7.84 4.11
C CYS A 141 -10.84 8.16 5.53
N ILE A 142 -11.73 8.47 6.46
CA ILE A 142 -11.40 8.81 7.86
C ILE A 142 -11.07 7.52 8.62
N GLU A 143 -9.92 7.45 9.28
CA GLU A 143 -9.53 6.27 10.07
C GLU A 143 -10.28 6.20 11.42
N ASP A 144 -10.54 7.35 12.05
CA ASP A 144 -11.18 7.43 13.37
C ASP A 144 -12.69 7.18 13.30
N ASN A 145 -13.12 5.96 13.67
CA ASN A 145 -14.54 5.59 13.75
C ASN A 145 -15.28 6.32 14.88
N GLY A 146 -14.58 6.81 15.91
CA GLY A 146 -15.17 7.65 16.95
C GLY A 146 -15.70 8.97 16.41
N LEU A 147 -15.00 9.56 15.43
CA LEU A 147 -15.46 10.76 14.73
C LEU A 147 -16.71 10.50 13.86
N ILE A 148 -16.82 9.31 13.28
CA ILE A 148 -18.04 8.91 12.54
C ILE A 148 -19.23 8.72 13.49
N GLU A 149 -18.99 8.18 14.67
CA GLU A 149 -20.03 8.08 15.71
C GLU A 149 -20.45 9.46 16.25
N GLU A 150 -19.49 10.37 16.46
CA GLU A 150 -19.75 11.79 16.83
C GLU A 150 -20.64 12.47 15.76
N TYR A 151 -20.34 12.23 14.48
CA TYR A 151 -21.15 12.72 13.37
C TYR A 151 -22.59 12.15 13.43
N GLY A 152 -22.75 10.85 13.66
CA GLY A 152 -24.07 10.25 13.83
C GLY A 152 -24.88 10.88 14.98
N ARG A 153 -24.25 11.18 16.12
CA ARG A 153 -24.88 11.86 17.26
C ARG A 153 -25.33 13.28 16.90
N GLU A 154 -24.53 14.02 16.15
CA GLU A 154 -24.88 15.36 15.74
C GLU A 154 -26.05 15.36 14.74
N VAL A 155 -26.07 14.45 13.78
CA VAL A 155 -27.21 14.25 12.87
C VAL A 155 -28.47 13.92 13.68
N ALA A 156 -28.37 13.07 14.70
CA ALA A 156 -29.50 12.74 15.58
C ALA A 156 -30.01 13.97 16.38
N ARG A 157 -29.11 14.85 16.82
CA ARG A 157 -29.49 16.12 17.46
C ARG A 157 -30.31 17.00 16.50
N GLN A 158 -29.83 17.18 15.28
CA GLN A 158 -30.54 17.95 14.24
C GLN A 158 -31.90 17.34 13.91
N PHE A 159 -31.96 16.02 13.79
CA PHE A 159 -33.19 15.29 13.51
C PHE A 159 -34.23 15.47 14.60
N ARG A 160 -33.83 15.40 15.89
CA ARG A 160 -34.74 15.67 17.01
C ARG A 160 -35.27 17.09 16.99
N GLU A 161 -34.43 18.10 16.69
CA GLU A 161 -34.91 19.49 16.56
C GLU A 161 -36.05 19.62 15.51
N LEU A 162 -35.93 18.85 14.42
CA LEU A 162 -36.89 18.85 13.31
C LEU A 162 -38.03 17.85 13.50
N GLY A 163 -37.99 17.06 14.57
CA GLY A 163 -39.01 16.03 14.89
C GLY A 163 -38.96 14.82 13.97
N VAL A 164 -37.79 14.49 13.41
CA VAL A 164 -37.54 13.25 12.69
C VAL A 164 -37.22 12.12 13.65
N HIS A 165 -37.68 10.92 13.37
CA HIS A 165 -37.60 9.75 14.24
C HIS A 165 -36.79 8.60 13.62
N VAL A 166 -36.71 8.53 12.28
CA VAL A 166 -36.10 7.45 11.51
C VAL A 166 -35.26 8.05 10.41
N ASN A 167 -34.03 7.62 10.30
CA ASN A 167 -33.14 7.97 9.17
C ASN A 167 -32.97 6.74 8.25
N PHE A 168 -33.32 6.85 6.97
CA PHE A 168 -33.00 5.86 5.94
C PHE A 168 -31.53 5.97 5.53
N ALA A 169 -30.66 5.77 6.50
CA ALA A 169 -29.22 5.76 6.46
C ALA A 169 -28.66 4.97 7.65
N PRO A 170 -27.44 4.45 7.55
CA PRO A 170 -26.46 4.65 6.49
C PRO A 170 -26.66 3.74 5.27
N ASP A 171 -26.01 4.13 4.16
CA ASP A 171 -25.76 3.25 3.02
C ASP A 171 -24.72 2.20 3.44
N ALA A 172 -25.09 0.93 3.36
CA ALA A 172 -24.26 -0.23 3.75
C ALA A 172 -23.74 -1.01 2.53
N ASP A 173 -24.00 -0.50 1.33
CA ASP A 173 -23.56 -1.11 0.08
C ASP A 173 -22.04 -1.02 -0.08
N VAL A 174 -21.41 -2.13 -0.44
CA VAL A 174 -19.96 -2.20 -0.71
C VAL A 174 -19.74 -1.91 -2.19
N ASN A 175 -19.16 -0.76 -2.54
CA ASN A 175 -19.06 -0.31 -3.94
C ASN A 175 -17.85 -0.95 -4.66
N THR A 176 -17.96 -2.23 -4.99
CA THR A 176 -16.91 -2.97 -5.72
C THR A 176 -16.90 -2.68 -7.23
N ASN A 177 -18.00 -2.18 -7.78
CA ASN A 177 -18.07 -1.74 -9.17
C ASN A 177 -17.85 -0.22 -9.30
N PRO A 178 -16.70 0.23 -9.84
CA PRO A 178 -16.43 1.66 -10.02
C PRO A 178 -17.38 2.35 -11.01
N LEU A 179 -18.08 1.58 -11.85
CA LEU A 179 -19.06 2.06 -12.81
C LEU A 179 -20.51 2.04 -12.29
N ASN A 180 -20.73 1.63 -11.05
CA ASN A 180 -22.05 1.62 -10.44
C ASN A 180 -22.72 3.00 -10.62
N PRO A 181 -23.93 3.09 -11.26
CA PRO A 181 -24.54 4.38 -11.57
C PRO A 181 -25.28 5.03 -10.38
N VAL A 182 -25.49 4.33 -9.27
CA VAL A 182 -26.35 4.74 -8.15
C VAL A 182 -25.59 4.93 -6.84
N ILE A 183 -24.71 4.01 -6.50
CA ILE A 183 -24.10 3.95 -5.16
C ILE A 183 -22.90 4.88 -5.05
N HIS A 184 -21.83 4.62 -5.76
CA HIS A 184 -20.56 5.37 -5.76
C HIS A 184 -20.27 6.19 -4.47
N VAL A 185 -20.46 7.53 -4.53
CA VAL A 185 -20.16 8.46 -3.39
C VAL A 185 -21.06 8.26 -2.18
N ARG A 186 -22.15 7.48 -2.31
CA ARG A 186 -23.07 7.12 -1.23
C ARG A 186 -22.51 6.02 -0.34
N SER A 187 -21.66 5.09 -0.89
CA SER A 187 -20.99 4.06 -0.12
C SER A 187 -19.81 4.62 0.67
N PHE A 188 -19.51 4.01 1.82
CA PHE A 188 -18.29 4.29 2.59
C PHE A 188 -17.01 3.66 1.99
N GLY A 189 -17.12 2.81 0.95
CA GLY A 189 -15.95 2.21 0.32
C GLY A 189 -16.21 0.91 -0.43
N GLU A 190 -15.14 0.32 -0.91
CA GLU A 190 -15.15 -0.98 -1.60
C GLU A 190 -14.66 -2.14 -0.72
N ASN A 191 -14.16 -1.85 0.49
CA ASN A 191 -13.73 -2.88 1.44
C ASN A 191 -14.86 -3.19 2.42
N PRO A 192 -15.39 -4.44 2.47
CA PRO A 192 -16.55 -4.81 3.28
C PRO A 192 -16.37 -4.53 4.77
N GLN A 193 -15.17 -4.78 5.30
CA GLN A 193 -14.88 -4.60 6.73
C GLN A 193 -14.93 -3.10 7.10
N ARG A 194 -14.28 -2.25 6.30
CA ARG A 194 -14.28 -0.80 6.52
C ARG A 194 -15.68 -0.20 6.38
N VAL A 195 -16.45 -0.65 5.38
CA VAL A 195 -17.84 -0.24 5.22
C VAL A 195 -18.64 -0.62 6.46
N ALA A 196 -18.52 -1.86 6.95
CA ALA A 196 -19.22 -2.32 8.14
C ALA A 196 -18.87 -1.49 9.38
N GLU A 197 -17.59 -1.20 9.61
CA GLU A 197 -17.14 -0.35 10.71
C GLU A 197 -17.77 1.05 10.69
N LYS A 198 -17.81 1.71 9.52
CA LYS A 198 -18.44 3.03 9.35
C LYS A 198 -19.94 2.98 9.56
N VAL A 199 -20.60 1.97 8.97
CA VAL A 199 -22.05 1.73 9.13
C VAL A 199 -22.41 1.57 10.60
N VAL A 200 -21.67 0.73 11.33
CA VAL A 200 -21.94 0.50 12.76
C VAL A 200 -21.66 1.76 13.59
N ALA A 201 -20.56 2.47 13.34
CA ALA A 201 -20.23 3.70 14.07
C ALA A 201 -21.28 4.79 13.87
N TYR A 202 -21.65 5.08 12.62
CA TYR A 202 -22.67 6.09 12.32
C TYR A 202 -24.03 5.73 12.92
N SER A 203 -24.46 4.48 12.76
CA SER A 203 -25.73 4.01 13.31
C SER A 203 -25.77 4.06 14.83
N ARG A 204 -24.69 3.70 15.52
CA ARG A 204 -24.58 3.87 17.00
C ARG A 204 -24.73 5.33 17.41
N GLY A 205 -24.11 6.23 16.68
CA GLY A 205 -24.28 7.66 16.91
C GLY A 205 -25.74 8.10 16.78
N LEU A 206 -26.41 7.69 15.70
CA LEU A 206 -27.84 7.98 15.49
C LEU A 206 -28.72 7.40 16.60
N GLU A 207 -28.57 6.12 16.90
CA GLU A 207 -29.44 5.40 17.84
C GLU A 207 -29.23 5.84 19.30
N SER A 208 -27.96 6.14 19.68
CA SER A 208 -27.68 6.75 20.99
C SER A 208 -28.34 8.13 21.13
N GLY A 209 -28.55 8.83 20.04
CA GLY A 209 -29.29 10.09 19.95
C GLY A 209 -30.82 9.92 19.89
N GLY A 210 -31.35 8.70 19.90
CA GLY A 210 -32.79 8.42 19.86
C GLY A 210 -33.42 8.44 18.46
N ILE A 211 -32.63 8.30 17.39
CA ILE A 211 -33.07 8.20 15.99
C ILE A 211 -32.83 6.77 15.50
N LEU A 212 -33.85 6.10 15.01
CA LEU A 212 -33.69 4.76 14.42
C LEU A 212 -32.87 4.86 13.14
N SER A 213 -31.73 4.15 13.07
CA SER A 213 -30.95 3.97 11.86
C SER A 213 -31.56 2.88 10.98
N VAL A 214 -31.53 3.04 9.66
CA VAL A 214 -32.02 2.05 8.70
C VAL A 214 -30.95 1.82 7.64
N CYS A 215 -30.19 0.73 7.80
CA CYS A 215 -29.14 0.34 6.88
C CYS A 215 -29.71 -0.13 5.55
N LYS A 216 -29.10 0.28 4.43
CA LYS A 216 -29.61 0.04 3.05
C LYS A 216 -28.48 -0.20 2.06
N HIS A 217 -28.74 -0.90 0.95
CA HIS A 217 -29.96 -1.51 0.45
C HIS A 217 -29.79 -3.04 0.50
N PHE A 218 -30.41 -3.70 1.48
CA PHE A 218 -30.28 -5.16 1.63
C PHE A 218 -30.81 -5.89 0.38
N PRO A 219 -30.11 -6.94 -0.17
CA PRO A 219 -28.91 -7.61 0.36
C PRO A 219 -27.57 -7.02 -0.10
N GLY A 220 -27.52 -5.86 -0.75
CA GLY A 220 -26.33 -5.14 -1.19
C GLY A 220 -26.43 -4.71 -2.65
N HIS A 221 -26.32 -3.40 -2.93
CA HIS A 221 -26.51 -2.78 -4.26
C HIS A 221 -25.19 -2.28 -4.87
N GLY A 222 -24.05 -2.53 -4.19
CA GLY A 222 -22.78 -1.88 -4.51
C GLY A 222 -22.09 -2.36 -5.78
N ASP A 223 -22.44 -3.54 -6.31
CA ASP A 223 -21.83 -4.14 -7.50
C ASP A 223 -22.78 -4.26 -8.70
N THR A 224 -23.77 -3.39 -8.79
CA THR A 224 -24.72 -3.35 -9.91
C THR A 224 -24.26 -2.37 -10.99
N ASP A 225 -24.62 -2.66 -12.23
CA ASP A 225 -24.34 -1.85 -13.43
C ASP A 225 -25.57 -1.12 -13.97
N VAL A 226 -26.76 -1.38 -13.39
CA VAL A 226 -28.03 -0.82 -13.80
C VAL A 226 -28.61 0.04 -12.67
N ASP A 227 -29.15 1.21 -13.05
CA ASP A 227 -29.85 2.11 -12.17
C ASP A 227 -31.23 1.53 -11.80
N SER A 228 -31.47 1.21 -10.53
CA SER A 228 -32.71 0.65 -10.00
C SER A 228 -33.93 1.56 -10.21
N HIS A 229 -33.72 2.86 -10.42
CA HIS A 229 -34.79 3.80 -10.83
C HIS A 229 -35.22 3.61 -12.29
N LYS A 230 -34.45 2.93 -13.12
CA LYS A 230 -34.70 2.72 -14.55
C LYS A 230 -35.09 1.30 -14.91
N ALA A 231 -34.49 0.31 -14.27
CA ALA A 231 -34.76 -1.13 -14.47
C ALA A 231 -34.41 -1.91 -13.21
N LEU A 232 -34.72 -3.22 -13.17
CA LEU A 232 -34.31 -4.10 -12.06
C LEU A 232 -32.87 -4.52 -12.21
N PRO A 233 -31.93 -4.13 -11.29
CA PRO A 233 -30.55 -4.55 -11.32
C PRO A 233 -30.41 -6.02 -10.89
N ALA A 234 -29.42 -6.73 -11.45
CA ALA A 234 -29.13 -8.12 -11.14
C ALA A 234 -27.73 -8.29 -10.56
N LEU A 235 -27.59 -9.20 -9.59
CA LEU A 235 -26.33 -9.70 -9.05
C LEU A 235 -26.16 -11.17 -9.43
N HIS A 236 -25.10 -11.49 -10.14
CA HIS A 236 -24.81 -12.82 -10.69
C HIS A 236 -23.76 -13.60 -9.88
N TYR A 237 -23.66 -13.35 -8.59
CA TYR A 237 -22.68 -13.96 -7.70
C TYR A 237 -23.22 -15.18 -6.98
N ASP A 238 -22.31 -16.10 -6.63
CA ASP A 238 -22.64 -17.22 -5.76
C ASP A 238 -22.83 -16.78 -4.29
N ARG A 239 -23.31 -17.67 -3.48
CA ARG A 239 -23.59 -17.41 -2.07
C ARG A 239 -22.32 -17.03 -1.29
N ALA A 240 -21.17 -17.65 -1.57
CA ALA A 240 -19.92 -17.42 -0.85
C ALA A 240 -19.41 -15.99 -1.09
N ARG A 241 -19.50 -15.50 -2.31
CA ARG A 241 -19.18 -14.10 -2.65
C ARG A 241 -20.14 -13.13 -1.95
N LEU A 242 -21.47 -13.38 -2.02
CA LEU A 242 -22.44 -12.52 -1.36
C LEU A 242 -22.20 -12.46 0.16
N ASP A 243 -21.89 -13.59 0.78
CA ASP A 243 -21.60 -13.67 2.21
C ASP A 243 -20.36 -12.90 2.65
N SER A 244 -19.34 -12.84 1.80
CA SER A 244 -18.06 -12.21 2.12
C SER A 244 -18.01 -10.72 1.78
N VAL A 245 -18.88 -10.23 0.91
CA VAL A 245 -18.86 -8.84 0.44
C VAL A 245 -20.20 -8.15 0.70
N GLU A 246 -21.23 -8.46 -0.08
CA GLU A 246 -22.50 -7.71 -0.08
C GLU A 246 -23.24 -7.80 1.27
N LEU A 247 -23.30 -9.01 1.84
CA LEU A 247 -23.96 -9.28 3.12
C LEU A 247 -23.12 -8.95 4.34
N TYR A 248 -21.80 -8.76 4.17
CA TYR A 248 -20.88 -8.58 5.30
C TYR A 248 -21.27 -7.38 6.21
N PRO A 249 -21.50 -6.16 5.69
CA PRO A 249 -21.92 -5.04 6.53
C PRO A 249 -23.24 -5.27 7.25
N PHE A 250 -24.19 -5.95 6.62
CA PHE A 250 -25.48 -6.27 7.23
C PHE A 250 -25.35 -7.30 8.35
N LYS A 251 -24.46 -8.28 8.22
CA LYS A 251 -24.13 -9.22 9.31
C LYS A 251 -23.57 -8.50 10.52
N GLU A 252 -22.64 -7.57 10.30
CA GLU A 252 -22.03 -6.79 11.39
C GLU A 252 -23.05 -5.85 12.05
N MET A 253 -23.96 -5.22 11.28
CA MET A 253 -25.02 -4.39 11.86
C MET A 253 -26.00 -5.21 12.70
N VAL A 254 -26.34 -6.44 12.28
CA VAL A 254 -27.17 -7.36 13.09
C VAL A 254 -26.46 -7.75 14.38
N ARG A 255 -25.16 -8.08 14.31
CA ARG A 255 -24.33 -8.37 15.51
C ARG A 255 -24.24 -7.17 16.46
N ALA A 256 -24.17 -5.96 15.90
CA ALA A 256 -24.16 -4.72 16.68
C ALA A 256 -25.51 -4.37 17.33
N GLY A 257 -26.59 -5.07 16.99
CA GLY A 257 -27.90 -4.86 17.53
C GLY A 257 -28.63 -3.62 17.02
N LEU A 258 -28.36 -3.20 15.76
CA LEU A 258 -28.99 -2.03 15.13
C LEU A 258 -30.45 -2.31 14.75
N GLY A 259 -31.28 -1.26 14.75
CA GLY A 259 -32.73 -1.41 14.78
C GLY A 259 -33.47 -1.41 13.44
N GLY A 260 -32.88 -1.02 12.31
CA GLY A 260 -33.59 -0.88 11.03
C GLY A 260 -32.84 -1.42 9.82
N VAL A 261 -33.59 -1.98 8.84
CA VAL A 261 -33.06 -2.39 7.50
C VAL A 261 -34.04 -1.95 6.42
N MET A 262 -33.53 -1.44 5.30
CA MET A 262 -34.27 -1.23 4.07
C MET A 262 -33.86 -2.26 3.03
N VAL A 263 -34.85 -2.97 2.47
CA VAL A 263 -34.65 -3.97 1.41
C VAL A 263 -34.76 -3.30 0.05
N GLY A 264 -33.68 -3.38 -0.74
CA GLY A 264 -33.67 -2.83 -2.09
C GLY A 264 -34.38 -3.71 -3.13
N HIS A 265 -34.46 -3.21 -4.35
CA HIS A 265 -35.08 -3.92 -5.48
C HIS A 265 -33.97 -4.52 -6.35
N LEU A 266 -33.56 -5.74 -6.03
CA LEU A 266 -32.44 -6.45 -6.69
C LEU A 266 -32.88 -7.85 -7.11
N GLN A 267 -32.42 -8.30 -8.25
CA GLN A 267 -32.51 -9.68 -8.70
C GLN A 267 -31.26 -10.42 -8.24
N VAL A 268 -31.36 -11.43 -7.37
CA VAL A 268 -30.22 -12.16 -6.81
C VAL A 268 -30.49 -13.66 -6.88
N GLN A 269 -30.07 -14.27 -7.98
CA GLN A 269 -30.36 -15.68 -8.27
C GLN A 269 -29.87 -16.66 -7.19
N ALA A 270 -28.75 -16.38 -6.55
CA ALA A 270 -28.24 -17.24 -5.47
C ALA A 270 -29.08 -17.20 -4.19
N LEU A 271 -29.97 -16.22 -4.03
CA LEU A 271 -30.84 -16.05 -2.86
C LEU A 271 -32.31 -16.40 -3.16
N ASP A 272 -32.74 -16.27 -4.41
CA ASP A 272 -34.08 -16.64 -4.87
C ASP A 272 -33.95 -17.47 -6.14
N PRO A 273 -34.24 -18.80 -6.06
CA PRO A 273 -34.01 -19.73 -7.17
C PRO A 273 -34.83 -19.45 -8.44
N ASP A 274 -35.95 -18.74 -8.36
CA ASP A 274 -36.74 -18.36 -9.53
C ASP A 274 -35.99 -17.35 -10.41
N GLY A 275 -34.99 -16.65 -9.85
CA GLY A 275 -34.10 -15.75 -10.54
C GLY A 275 -34.75 -14.48 -11.10
N VAL A 276 -36.01 -14.19 -10.80
CA VAL A 276 -36.77 -13.06 -11.34
C VAL A 276 -37.47 -12.22 -10.28
N THR A 277 -37.75 -12.75 -9.10
CA THR A 277 -38.41 -12.03 -8.01
C THR A 277 -37.46 -10.99 -7.39
N PRO A 278 -37.86 -9.69 -7.36
CA PRO A 278 -37.07 -8.67 -6.67
C PRO A 278 -36.91 -8.98 -5.18
N SER A 279 -35.73 -8.75 -4.62
CA SER A 279 -35.37 -9.06 -3.22
C SER A 279 -36.38 -8.52 -2.20
N SER A 280 -36.92 -7.30 -2.41
CA SER A 280 -37.97 -6.71 -1.57
C SER A 280 -39.32 -7.44 -1.61
N LEU A 281 -39.57 -8.26 -2.62
CA LEU A 281 -40.80 -9.05 -2.81
C LEU A 281 -40.54 -10.55 -2.58
N SER A 282 -39.30 -10.95 -2.30
CA SER A 282 -38.91 -12.33 -2.08
C SER A 282 -39.01 -12.72 -0.60
N ARG A 283 -39.82 -13.74 -0.29
CA ARG A 283 -39.88 -14.33 1.05
C ARG A 283 -38.54 -15.00 1.45
N ASN A 284 -37.86 -15.60 0.47
CA ASN A 284 -36.54 -16.23 0.70
C ASN A 284 -35.53 -15.21 1.19
N VAL A 285 -35.55 -13.99 0.63
CA VAL A 285 -34.60 -12.92 0.98
C VAL A 285 -35.02 -12.23 2.28
N VAL A 286 -36.25 -11.76 2.39
CA VAL A 286 -36.69 -10.93 3.53
C VAL A 286 -36.94 -11.78 4.80
N THR A 287 -37.65 -12.89 4.67
CA THR A 287 -37.93 -13.77 5.81
C THR A 287 -36.78 -14.77 5.98
N GLY A 288 -36.49 -15.58 4.97
CA GLY A 288 -35.52 -16.68 5.07
C GLY A 288 -34.12 -16.18 5.41
N LEU A 289 -33.57 -15.29 4.61
CA LEU A 289 -32.19 -14.81 4.83
C LEU A 289 -32.13 -13.77 5.96
N LEU A 290 -32.81 -12.62 5.83
CA LEU A 290 -32.64 -11.52 6.77
C LEU A 290 -33.11 -11.85 8.17
N LYS A 291 -34.35 -12.38 8.30
CA LYS A 291 -34.98 -12.59 9.62
C LYS A 291 -34.56 -13.92 10.26
N ASP A 292 -34.60 -15.02 9.50
CA ASP A 292 -34.42 -16.36 10.07
C ASP A 292 -32.91 -16.71 10.14
N GLU A 293 -32.17 -16.60 9.05
CA GLU A 293 -30.76 -17.00 9.00
C GLU A 293 -29.85 -15.97 9.69
N LEU A 294 -29.93 -14.67 9.30
CA LEU A 294 -29.11 -13.62 9.92
C LEU A 294 -29.62 -13.21 11.30
N GLY A 295 -30.85 -13.62 11.67
CA GLY A 295 -31.43 -13.39 12.98
C GLY A 295 -31.89 -11.94 13.23
N PHE A 296 -32.08 -11.11 12.20
CA PHE A 296 -32.49 -9.73 12.34
C PHE A 296 -33.89 -9.62 12.95
N LYS A 297 -34.01 -8.89 14.06
CA LYS A 297 -35.27 -8.69 14.81
C LYS A 297 -35.83 -7.28 14.68
N GLY A 298 -35.09 -6.37 14.04
CA GLY A 298 -35.41 -4.96 13.89
C GLY A 298 -36.55 -4.69 12.87
N LEU A 299 -36.80 -3.41 12.62
CA LEU A 299 -37.86 -2.97 11.70
C LEU A 299 -37.39 -3.04 10.24
N VAL A 300 -38.17 -3.66 9.37
CA VAL A 300 -37.84 -3.86 7.95
C VAL A 300 -38.72 -2.98 7.07
N PHE A 301 -38.05 -2.15 6.24
CA PHE A 301 -38.70 -1.29 5.25
C PHE A 301 -38.39 -1.80 3.84
N THR A 302 -39.34 -1.54 2.89
CA THR A 302 -38.95 -1.63 1.47
C THR A 302 -38.27 -0.34 1.01
N ASP A 303 -37.48 -0.40 -0.04
CA ASP A 303 -37.22 0.76 -0.88
C ASP A 303 -38.53 1.20 -1.60
N ALA A 304 -38.54 2.32 -2.30
CA ALA A 304 -39.75 2.92 -2.85
C ALA A 304 -40.42 2.01 -3.91
N LEU A 305 -41.63 1.56 -3.64
CA LEU A 305 -42.37 0.64 -4.52
C LEU A 305 -42.82 1.29 -5.85
N ASP A 306 -42.66 2.60 -6.00
CA ASP A 306 -42.92 3.34 -7.23
C ASP A 306 -41.75 3.31 -8.22
N MET A 307 -40.60 2.70 -7.85
CA MET A 307 -39.42 2.56 -8.73
C MET A 307 -39.72 1.60 -9.88
N LYS A 308 -39.20 1.92 -11.08
CA LYS A 308 -39.48 1.17 -12.32
C LYS A 308 -39.12 -0.32 -12.25
N GLY A 309 -38.15 -0.69 -11.41
CA GLY A 309 -37.77 -2.09 -11.18
C GLY A 309 -38.91 -2.95 -10.63
N VAL A 310 -39.93 -2.37 -9.97
CA VAL A 310 -41.01 -3.13 -9.32
C VAL A 310 -42.41 -2.56 -9.55
N SER A 311 -42.55 -1.30 -9.93
CA SER A 311 -43.88 -0.60 -9.99
C SER A 311 -44.90 -1.22 -10.96
N ALA A 312 -44.43 -1.97 -11.98
CA ALA A 312 -45.31 -2.68 -12.91
C ALA A 312 -45.80 -4.04 -12.39
N ILE A 313 -45.32 -4.51 -11.22
CA ILE A 313 -45.69 -5.80 -10.67
C ILE A 313 -47.07 -5.68 -10.00
N PRO A 314 -48.08 -6.46 -10.42
CA PRO A 314 -49.40 -6.41 -9.80
C PRO A 314 -49.36 -6.76 -8.31
N GLN A 315 -50.15 -6.07 -7.50
CA GLN A 315 -50.22 -6.26 -6.04
C GLN A 315 -48.86 -6.13 -5.35
N VAL A 316 -48.01 -5.19 -5.79
CA VAL A 316 -46.63 -5.00 -5.31
C VAL A 316 -46.60 -4.72 -3.82
N THR A 317 -47.53 -3.94 -3.29
CA THR A 317 -47.63 -3.59 -1.86
C THR A 317 -47.94 -4.82 -1.00
N THR A 318 -48.88 -5.63 -1.44
CA THR A 318 -49.28 -6.89 -0.78
C THR A 318 -48.13 -7.90 -0.80
N LYS A 319 -47.50 -8.10 -1.96
CA LYS A 319 -46.37 -9.03 -2.12
C LYS A 319 -45.21 -8.63 -1.20
N ALA A 320 -44.91 -7.34 -1.09
CA ALA A 320 -43.86 -6.83 -0.22
C ALA A 320 -44.12 -7.16 1.26
N LEU A 321 -45.36 -7.00 1.74
CA LEU A 321 -45.71 -7.39 3.11
C LEU A 321 -45.65 -8.91 3.30
N LEU A 322 -46.16 -9.72 2.37
CA LEU A 322 -46.11 -11.19 2.41
C LEU A 322 -44.65 -11.73 2.34
N ALA A 323 -43.74 -11.02 1.69
CA ALA A 323 -42.31 -11.34 1.71
C ALA A 323 -41.69 -11.22 3.11
N GLY A 324 -42.29 -10.41 3.98
CA GLY A 324 -41.81 -10.24 5.36
C GLY A 324 -41.46 -8.80 5.73
N ASN A 325 -41.57 -7.82 4.84
CA ASN A 325 -41.36 -6.41 5.22
C ASN A 325 -42.38 -5.97 6.26
N ASP A 326 -41.99 -5.07 7.14
CA ASP A 326 -42.87 -4.57 8.20
C ASP A 326 -43.57 -3.28 7.79
N MET A 327 -42.88 -2.42 7.00
CA MET A 327 -43.42 -1.19 6.41
C MET A 327 -43.05 -1.06 4.96
N VAL A 328 -43.91 -0.45 4.17
CA VAL A 328 -43.69 -0.19 2.73
C VAL A 328 -43.58 1.30 2.47
N LEU A 329 -42.59 1.69 1.63
CA LEU A 329 -42.37 3.07 1.20
C LEU A 329 -43.14 3.30 -0.12
N VAL A 330 -44.07 4.27 -0.12
CA VAL A 330 -44.89 4.65 -1.26
C VAL A 330 -44.65 6.14 -1.57
N GLN A 331 -44.10 6.45 -2.72
CA GLN A 331 -43.83 7.86 -3.13
C GLN A 331 -45.10 8.50 -3.72
N PHE A 332 -45.83 7.74 -4.54
CA PHE A 332 -47.04 8.18 -5.21
C PHE A 332 -48.16 7.19 -4.92
N ASN A 333 -49.41 7.54 -5.24
CA ASN A 333 -50.53 6.61 -5.19
C ASN A 333 -50.82 5.94 -3.85
N THR A 334 -50.58 6.61 -2.71
CA THR A 334 -50.89 6.08 -1.35
C THR A 334 -52.32 5.58 -1.26
N LYS A 335 -53.29 6.22 -1.95
CA LYS A 335 -54.69 5.76 -2.02
C LYS A 335 -54.79 4.33 -2.54
N ASN A 336 -54.11 4.02 -3.66
CA ASN A 336 -54.18 2.69 -4.27
C ASN A 336 -53.49 1.64 -3.40
N ALA A 337 -52.34 1.97 -2.78
CA ALA A 337 -51.65 1.08 -1.85
C ALA A 337 -52.49 0.72 -0.63
N VAL A 338 -53.20 1.69 -0.04
CA VAL A 338 -54.12 1.43 1.07
C VAL A 338 -55.26 0.53 0.62
N GLN A 339 -55.88 0.81 -0.55
CA GLN A 339 -57.01 0.02 -1.07
C GLN A 339 -56.59 -1.42 -1.38
N GLU A 340 -55.46 -1.60 -2.04
CA GLU A 340 -54.85 -2.90 -2.36
C GLU A 340 -54.68 -3.76 -1.09
N LEU A 341 -54.11 -3.19 -0.03
CA LEU A 341 -53.93 -3.91 1.23
C LEU A 341 -55.25 -4.20 1.96
N VAL A 342 -56.24 -3.32 1.92
CA VAL A 342 -57.56 -3.59 2.47
C VAL A 342 -58.22 -4.75 1.73
N ASP A 343 -58.20 -4.74 0.40
CA ASP A 343 -58.75 -5.82 -0.45
C ASP A 343 -58.02 -7.15 -0.19
N ALA A 344 -56.70 -7.12 0.03
CA ALA A 344 -55.90 -8.30 0.37
C ALA A 344 -56.27 -8.91 1.73
N VAL A 345 -56.66 -8.07 2.71
CA VAL A 345 -57.14 -8.54 4.01
C VAL A 345 -58.55 -9.08 3.91
N GLU A 346 -59.40 -8.38 3.17
CA GLU A 346 -60.82 -8.81 3.00
C GLU A 346 -60.92 -10.12 2.19
N SER A 347 -60.05 -10.33 1.20
CA SER A 347 -59.99 -11.58 0.45
C SER A 347 -59.29 -12.74 1.20
N GLY A 348 -58.66 -12.46 2.34
CA GLY A 348 -57.87 -13.44 3.10
C GLY A 348 -56.48 -13.72 2.54
N GLN A 349 -56.01 -13.00 1.51
CA GLN A 349 -54.64 -13.09 0.97
C GLN A 349 -53.62 -12.65 2.03
N LEU A 350 -53.88 -11.59 2.78
CA LEU A 350 -53.19 -11.19 4.00
C LEU A 350 -54.05 -11.49 5.20
N SER A 351 -53.68 -12.41 6.06
CA SER A 351 -54.44 -12.78 7.23
C SER A 351 -54.56 -11.62 8.24
N LYS A 352 -55.67 -11.57 8.97
CA LYS A 352 -55.85 -10.55 10.03
C LYS A 352 -54.80 -10.67 11.13
N ASP A 353 -54.37 -11.89 11.46
CA ASP A 353 -53.35 -12.16 12.47
C ASP A 353 -51.98 -11.63 12.01
N GLU A 354 -51.64 -11.78 10.74
CA GLU A 354 -50.40 -11.24 10.17
C GLU A 354 -50.43 -9.70 10.12
N LEU A 355 -51.55 -9.11 9.70
CA LEU A 355 -51.74 -7.67 9.77
C LEU A 355 -51.56 -7.14 11.21
N ASP A 356 -52.15 -7.81 12.19
CA ASP A 356 -52.07 -7.45 13.61
C ASP A 356 -50.64 -7.60 14.16
N ALA A 357 -49.96 -8.65 13.77
CA ALA A 357 -48.55 -8.85 14.15
C ALA A 357 -47.63 -7.75 13.60
N LYS A 358 -47.78 -7.38 12.30
CA LYS A 358 -47.01 -6.28 11.69
C LYS A 358 -47.35 -4.93 12.30
N CYS A 359 -48.64 -4.64 12.47
CA CYS A 359 -49.11 -3.39 13.10
C CYS A 359 -48.61 -3.28 14.55
N ARG A 360 -48.64 -4.37 15.31
CA ARG A 360 -48.09 -4.47 16.67
C ARG A 360 -46.61 -4.08 16.69
N LYS A 361 -45.83 -4.61 15.78
CA LYS A 361 -44.40 -4.29 15.66
C LYS A 361 -44.16 -2.81 15.37
N VAL A 362 -44.88 -2.24 14.41
CA VAL A 362 -44.79 -0.80 14.08
C VAL A 362 -45.16 0.07 15.28
N LEU A 363 -46.25 -0.27 16.00
CA LEU A 363 -46.64 0.45 17.21
C LEU A 363 -45.58 0.36 18.32
N MET A 364 -44.96 -0.80 18.49
CA MET A 364 -43.88 -0.98 19.45
C MET A 364 -42.71 -0.04 19.15
N TYR A 365 -42.30 0.06 17.88
CA TYR A 365 -41.27 1.02 17.45
C TYR A 365 -41.70 2.48 17.69
N LYS A 366 -42.95 2.81 17.42
CA LYS A 366 -43.48 4.15 17.76
C LYS A 366 -43.36 4.46 19.25
N TYR A 367 -43.62 3.47 20.13
CA TYR A 367 -43.46 3.63 21.57
C TYR A 367 -41.98 3.89 21.94
N MET A 368 -41.04 3.06 21.41
CA MET A 368 -39.62 3.19 21.69
C MET A 368 -39.06 4.52 21.17
N LEU A 369 -39.58 5.03 20.06
CA LEU A 369 -39.22 6.35 19.50
C LEU A 369 -39.89 7.53 20.24
N GLY A 370 -40.55 7.28 21.37
CA GLY A 370 -41.17 8.31 22.19
C GLY A 370 -42.53 8.76 21.71
N LEU A 371 -43.11 8.13 20.67
CA LEU A 371 -44.40 8.48 20.04
C LEU A 371 -45.63 7.91 20.80
N ARG A 372 -45.46 7.51 22.05
CA ARG A 372 -46.58 7.01 22.90
C ARG A 372 -47.58 8.08 23.31
N ASN A 373 -47.13 9.35 23.40
CA ASN A 373 -47.93 10.50 23.80
C ASN A 373 -47.95 11.53 22.67
N ARG A 374 -48.92 12.45 22.73
CA ARG A 374 -48.95 13.59 21.83
C ARG A 374 -47.70 14.43 21.97
N GLN A 375 -46.98 14.56 20.87
CA GLN A 375 -45.73 15.31 20.82
C GLN A 375 -45.99 16.84 20.92
N PRO A 376 -45.13 17.61 21.63
CA PRO A 376 -45.26 19.05 21.64
C PRO A 376 -45.03 19.63 20.23
N GLN A 377 -45.62 20.81 19.99
CA GLN A 377 -45.36 21.50 18.71
C GLN A 377 -43.93 21.96 18.60
N LEU A 378 -43.35 21.80 17.44
CA LEU A 378 -41.99 22.30 17.12
C LEU A 378 -42.04 23.84 17.05
N ARG A 379 -41.01 24.49 17.59
CA ARG A 379 -40.82 25.94 17.37
C ARG A 379 -40.29 26.16 15.95
N VAL A 380 -41.14 26.72 15.07
CA VAL A 380 -40.78 26.93 13.67
C VAL A 380 -39.73 28.04 13.49
N SER A 381 -39.97 29.20 14.15
CA SER A 381 -39.04 30.36 14.03
C SER A 381 -37.62 30.01 14.45
N GLY A 382 -36.68 30.29 13.56
CA GLY A 382 -35.25 30.05 13.78
C GLY A 382 -34.87 28.57 13.78
N MET A 383 -35.62 27.72 13.10
CA MET A 383 -35.33 26.30 13.00
C MET A 383 -33.97 26.05 12.34
N SER A 384 -33.70 26.72 11.21
CA SER A 384 -32.43 26.61 10.49
C SER A 384 -31.24 26.98 11.39
N TYR A 385 -31.35 28.01 12.25
CA TYR A 385 -30.27 28.40 13.18
C TYR A 385 -30.00 27.34 14.27
N ARG A 386 -31.07 26.69 14.79
CA ARG A 386 -30.90 25.61 15.79
C ARG A 386 -30.33 24.31 15.20
N ILE A 387 -30.53 24.10 13.93
CA ILE A 387 -29.97 22.97 13.19
C ILE A 387 -28.51 23.27 12.79
N ASN A 388 -28.28 24.44 12.21
CA ASN A 388 -26.98 24.86 11.66
C ASN A 388 -26.21 25.69 12.69
N THR A 389 -25.77 25.06 13.78
CA THR A 389 -24.99 25.68 14.85
C THR A 389 -23.50 25.79 14.49
N GLU A 390 -22.77 26.60 15.25
CA GLU A 390 -21.30 26.70 15.10
C GLU A 390 -20.61 25.35 15.35
N GLU A 391 -21.09 24.56 16.30
CA GLU A 391 -20.57 23.21 16.59
C GLU A 391 -20.82 22.26 15.42
N ALA A 392 -21.99 22.33 14.77
CA ALA A 392 -22.30 21.52 13.59
C ALA A 392 -21.35 21.87 12.41
N GLN A 393 -21.10 23.17 12.19
CA GLN A 393 -20.17 23.65 11.18
C GLN A 393 -18.72 23.27 11.52
N ALA A 394 -18.31 23.36 12.77
CA ALA A 394 -17.01 22.94 13.24
C ALA A 394 -16.77 21.44 13.03
N LEU A 395 -17.81 20.61 13.31
CA LEU A 395 -17.75 19.16 13.06
C LEU A 395 -17.68 18.85 11.56
N ALA A 396 -18.47 19.54 10.73
CA ALA A 396 -18.39 19.36 9.26
C ALA A 396 -16.98 19.70 8.73
N ALA A 397 -16.39 20.78 9.21
CA ALA A 397 -15.01 21.16 8.87
C ALA A 397 -13.99 20.11 9.37
N LYS A 398 -14.16 19.59 10.60
CA LYS A 398 -13.31 18.53 11.17
C LYS A 398 -13.38 17.26 10.34
N LEU A 399 -14.58 16.82 9.91
CA LEU A 399 -14.79 15.66 9.05
C LEU A 399 -14.09 15.85 7.68
N ARG A 400 -14.27 17.00 7.01
CA ARG A 400 -13.61 17.31 5.75
C ARG A 400 -12.08 17.26 5.88
N ARG A 401 -11.52 17.88 6.91
CA ARG A 401 -10.08 17.90 7.16
C ARG A 401 -9.51 16.51 7.45
N SER A 402 -10.25 15.68 8.21
CA SER A 402 -9.85 14.30 8.52
C SER A 402 -9.90 13.37 7.31
N ALA A 403 -10.67 13.71 6.28
CA ALA A 403 -10.75 12.96 5.03
C ALA A 403 -9.63 13.29 4.04
N VAL A 404 -8.87 14.40 4.25
CA VAL A 404 -7.77 14.79 3.34
C VAL A 404 -6.79 13.64 3.22
N THR A 405 -6.57 13.19 1.98
CA THR A 405 -5.75 12.01 1.67
C THR A 405 -4.57 12.39 0.79
N VAL A 406 -3.36 12.08 1.23
CA VAL A 406 -2.15 12.16 0.41
C VAL A 406 -1.94 10.80 -0.24
N LEU A 407 -2.24 10.68 -1.53
CA LEU A 407 -2.25 9.40 -2.25
C LEU A 407 -0.85 8.82 -2.46
N ASN A 408 0.11 9.67 -2.77
CA ASN A 408 1.54 9.36 -2.82
C ASN A 408 2.37 10.55 -2.36
N ASN A 409 3.59 10.27 -1.91
CA ASN A 409 4.58 11.27 -1.54
C ASN A 409 5.97 10.68 -1.80
N TYR A 410 6.36 10.63 -3.07
CA TYR A 410 7.62 10.02 -3.46
C TYR A 410 8.80 10.89 -3.04
N PHE A 411 9.79 10.26 -2.41
CA PHE A 411 11.02 10.90 -1.93
C PHE A 411 10.78 12.06 -0.95
N ASP A 412 9.67 11.99 -0.21
CA ASP A 412 9.27 12.99 0.78
C ASP A 412 9.29 14.42 0.19
N VAL A 413 8.77 14.55 -1.07
CA VAL A 413 8.62 15.87 -1.71
C VAL A 413 7.73 16.80 -0.88
N LEU A 414 6.76 16.22 -0.16
CA LEU A 414 6.01 16.89 0.90
C LEU A 414 6.60 16.51 2.27
N PRO A 415 6.74 17.48 3.18
CA PRO A 415 6.35 18.88 3.06
C PRO A 415 7.25 19.68 2.11
N LEU A 416 6.66 20.71 1.46
CA LEU A 416 7.40 21.63 0.63
C LEU A 416 8.36 22.47 1.48
N ALA A 417 9.56 22.74 0.97
CA ALA A 417 10.45 23.71 1.58
C ALA A 417 9.95 25.13 1.27
N PRO A 418 9.81 26.02 2.27
CA PRO A 418 9.32 27.37 2.06
C PRO A 418 10.45 28.29 1.51
N VAL A 419 10.89 28.04 0.28
CA VAL A 419 11.90 28.86 -0.39
C VAL A 419 11.20 29.84 -1.32
N GLU A 420 11.48 31.14 -1.15
CA GLU A 420 10.86 32.20 -1.93
C GLU A 420 11.29 32.13 -3.40
N GLY A 421 10.31 32.21 -4.31
CA GLY A 421 10.54 32.20 -5.76
C GLY A 421 10.75 30.82 -6.39
N ASP A 422 10.82 29.75 -5.61
CA ASP A 422 11.08 28.38 -6.12
C ASP A 422 9.79 27.62 -6.46
N ILE A 423 8.62 28.09 -6.05
CA ILE A 423 7.34 27.36 -6.17
C ILE A 423 6.42 28.06 -7.17
N ALA A 424 5.96 27.33 -8.17
CA ALA A 424 4.84 27.73 -9.01
C ALA A 424 3.56 27.00 -8.59
N VAL A 425 2.43 27.70 -8.61
CA VAL A 425 1.08 27.13 -8.49
C VAL A 425 0.38 27.33 -9.82
N LEU A 426 -0.01 26.23 -10.46
CA LEU A 426 -0.84 26.20 -11.66
C LEU A 426 -2.27 25.82 -11.28
N SER A 427 -3.20 26.75 -11.35
CA SER A 427 -4.63 26.49 -11.18
C SER A 427 -5.27 26.08 -12.48
N ILE A 428 -5.99 24.94 -12.45
CA ILE A 428 -6.76 24.42 -13.59
C ILE A 428 -8.24 24.36 -13.20
N GLY A 429 -9.11 25.00 -13.98
CA GLY A 429 -10.54 25.07 -13.72
C GLY A 429 -11.10 26.48 -13.92
N GLU A 430 -12.19 26.77 -13.20
CA GLU A 430 -12.78 28.12 -13.20
C GLU A 430 -11.81 29.11 -12.53
N LYS A 431 -11.74 30.30 -13.10
CA LYS A 431 -10.88 31.36 -12.57
C LYS A 431 -11.27 31.70 -11.13
N GLU A 432 -10.29 31.80 -10.27
CA GLU A 432 -10.45 32.10 -8.83
C GLU A 432 -11.14 31.03 -7.98
N ALA A 433 -11.50 29.87 -8.55
CA ALA A 433 -12.15 28.80 -7.80
C ALA A 433 -11.28 28.23 -6.65
N ASP A 434 -9.97 28.35 -6.76
CA ASP A 434 -8.98 27.99 -5.73
C ASP A 434 -8.26 29.19 -5.10
N ALA A 435 -8.82 30.39 -5.24
CA ALA A 435 -8.22 31.61 -4.65
C ALA A 435 -7.88 31.46 -3.15
N PRO A 436 -8.71 30.83 -2.29
CA PRO A 436 -8.35 30.62 -0.89
C PRO A 436 -7.10 29.72 -0.70
N PHE A 437 -6.89 28.75 -1.58
CA PHE A 437 -5.69 27.91 -1.59
C PHE A 437 -4.47 28.71 -2.02
N VAL A 438 -4.56 29.44 -3.13
CA VAL A 438 -3.47 30.27 -3.66
C VAL A 438 -3.02 31.32 -2.65
N GLU A 439 -3.97 32.01 -1.98
CA GLU A 439 -3.65 33.00 -0.95
C GLU A 439 -3.00 32.33 0.30
N ALA A 440 -3.44 31.13 0.68
CA ALA A 440 -2.80 30.41 1.77
C ALA A 440 -1.39 29.92 1.38
N MET A 441 -1.18 29.51 0.13
CA MET A 441 0.14 29.17 -0.40
C MET A 441 1.09 30.39 -0.35
N LYS A 442 0.63 31.58 -0.76
CA LYS A 442 1.39 32.84 -0.66
C LYS A 442 1.80 33.19 0.77
N LYS A 443 0.95 32.86 1.76
CA LYS A 443 1.28 33.06 3.19
C LYS A 443 2.32 32.07 3.70
N ASN A 444 2.43 30.92 3.08
CA ASN A 444 3.34 29.86 3.49
C ASN A 444 4.73 30.01 2.84
N ALA A 445 4.78 30.47 1.59
CA ALA A 445 6.01 30.72 0.81
C ALA A 445 5.73 31.73 -0.29
N GLY A 446 6.77 32.44 -0.76
CA GLY A 446 6.67 33.25 -1.99
C GLY A 446 6.42 32.34 -3.20
N ILE A 447 5.27 32.47 -3.84
CA ILE A 447 4.90 31.67 -5.00
C ILE A 447 4.62 32.55 -6.23
N SER A 448 4.79 31.96 -7.42
CA SER A 448 4.23 32.48 -8.67
C SER A 448 2.96 31.71 -9.02
N HIS A 449 1.92 32.42 -9.47
CA HIS A 449 0.61 31.80 -9.75
C HIS A 449 0.29 31.91 -11.24
N PHE A 450 -0.15 30.81 -11.82
CA PHE A 450 -0.58 30.63 -13.20
C PHE A 450 -1.98 30.04 -13.24
N HIS A 451 -2.76 30.36 -14.26
CA HIS A 451 -4.11 29.83 -14.41
C HIS A 451 -4.36 29.35 -15.84
N LEU A 452 -5.01 28.20 -15.95
CA LEU A 452 -5.50 27.62 -17.20
C LEU A 452 -6.97 27.20 -17.06
N PRO A 453 -7.87 27.61 -17.95
CA PRO A 453 -9.20 27.02 -17.99
C PRO A 453 -9.14 25.58 -18.52
N TRP A 454 -10.13 24.76 -18.20
CA TRP A 454 -10.33 23.50 -18.90
C TRP A 454 -10.48 23.74 -20.41
N ASN A 455 -9.95 22.84 -21.24
CA ASN A 455 -9.92 22.95 -22.71
C ASN A 455 -9.16 24.19 -23.23
N ALA A 456 -8.16 24.68 -22.50
CA ALA A 456 -7.26 25.71 -22.97
C ALA A 456 -6.67 25.36 -24.36
N ASP A 457 -6.37 26.35 -25.19
CA ASP A 457 -5.71 26.10 -26.47
C ASP A 457 -4.23 25.71 -26.29
N GLU A 458 -3.67 25.10 -27.33
CA GLU A 458 -2.31 24.56 -27.25
C GLU A 458 -1.25 25.67 -27.11
N ALA A 459 -1.48 26.84 -27.68
CA ALA A 459 -0.53 27.96 -27.59
C ALA A 459 -0.39 28.46 -26.15
N LEU A 460 -1.54 28.62 -25.45
CA LEU A 460 -1.57 29.01 -24.04
C LEU A 460 -0.90 27.95 -23.15
N TRP A 461 -1.13 26.68 -23.47
CA TRP A 461 -0.46 25.60 -22.77
C TRP A 461 1.06 25.61 -22.91
N GLN A 462 1.57 25.77 -24.14
CA GLN A 462 3.01 25.83 -24.41
C GLN A 462 3.66 27.05 -23.72
N GLU A 463 2.96 28.18 -23.71
CA GLU A 463 3.40 29.39 -23.01
C GLU A 463 3.55 29.13 -21.52
N VAL A 464 2.49 28.60 -20.87
CA VAL A 464 2.51 28.31 -19.44
C VAL A 464 3.54 27.24 -19.08
N GLN A 465 3.67 26.18 -19.89
CA GLN A 465 4.72 25.16 -19.67
C GLN A 465 6.11 25.78 -19.75
N GLY A 466 6.34 26.67 -20.71
CA GLY A 466 7.62 27.39 -20.82
C GLY A 466 7.94 28.24 -19.57
N GLN A 467 6.91 28.91 -19.02
CA GLN A 467 7.06 29.68 -17.79
C GLN A 467 7.30 28.80 -16.57
N LEU A 468 6.60 27.66 -16.45
CA LEU A 468 6.75 26.72 -15.35
C LEU A 468 8.14 26.05 -15.30
N ALA A 469 8.83 25.97 -16.41
CA ALA A 469 10.17 25.38 -16.50
C ALA A 469 11.25 26.09 -15.66
N ALA A 470 10.99 27.33 -15.25
CA ALA A 470 11.90 28.12 -14.40
C ALA A 470 11.81 27.74 -12.91
N PHE A 471 10.80 27.00 -12.48
CA PHE A 471 10.55 26.72 -11.07
C PHE A 471 11.08 25.34 -10.65
N ARG A 472 11.50 25.24 -9.38
CA ARG A 472 12.01 23.99 -8.79
C ARG A 472 10.92 23.09 -8.22
N ARG A 473 9.73 23.64 -7.96
CA ARG A 473 8.54 22.93 -7.48
C ARG A 473 7.32 23.43 -8.23
N VAL A 474 6.47 22.53 -8.68
CA VAL A 474 5.22 22.89 -9.36
C VAL A 474 4.06 22.20 -8.66
N VAL A 475 3.15 23.00 -8.11
CA VAL A 475 1.89 22.56 -7.52
C VAL A 475 0.77 22.80 -8.53
N ILE A 476 0.07 21.74 -8.91
CA ILE A 476 -1.07 21.80 -9.84
C ILE A 476 -2.34 21.70 -9.01
N SER A 477 -3.11 22.77 -8.95
CA SER A 477 -4.39 22.86 -8.24
C SER A 477 -5.54 22.62 -9.21
N ILE A 478 -6.35 21.62 -8.92
CA ILE A 478 -7.49 21.23 -9.76
C ILE A 478 -8.78 21.40 -8.97
N THR A 479 -9.69 22.24 -9.48
CA THR A 479 -10.99 22.53 -8.88
C THR A 479 -12.16 22.16 -9.78
N GLY A 480 -13.34 21.94 -9.17
CA GLY A 480 -14.60 21.69 -9.86
C GLY A 480 -14.78 20.27 -10.35
N SER A 481 -15.96 20.01 -10.86
CA SER A 481 -16.38 18.71 -11.40
C SER A 481 -16.51 18.73 -12.93
N ALA A 482 -15.79 19.62 -13.60
CA ALA A 482 -15.86 19.74 -15.05
C ALA A 482 -15.46 18.43 -15.74
N TYR A 483 -16.03 18.20 -16.91
CA TYR A 483 -15.64 17.11 -17.77
C TYR A 483 -14.17 17.31 -18.19
N VAL A 484 -13.32 16.37 -17.79
CA VAL A 484 -11.91 16.36 -18.20
C VAL A 484 -11.84 15.79 -19.60
N SER A 485 -11.44 16.58 -20.58
CA SER A 485 -11.32 16.15 -21.97
C SER A 485 -10.06 15.32 -22.22
N ASP A 486 -10.06 14.49 -23.27
CA ASP A 486 -8.87 13.74 -23.69
C ASP A 486 -7.69 14.69 -23.98
N ARG A 487 -7.97 15.91 -24.42
CA ARG A 487 -6.97 16.96 -24.65
C ARG A 487 -6.31 17.41 -23.36
N ASP A 488 -7.09 17.68 -22.30
CA ASP A 488 -6.57 18.06 -21.00
C ASP A 488 -5.71 16.93 -20.39
N VAL A 489 -6.18 15.67 -20.56
CA VAL A 489 -5.42 14.49 -20.16
C VAL A 489 -4.08 14.41 -20.87
N ALA A 490 -4.10 14.49 -22.21
CA ALA A 490 -2.89 14.40 -23.03
C ALA A 490 -1.90 15.52 -22.68
N PHE A 491 -2.41 16.70 -22.39
CA PHE A 491 -1.60 17.83 -22.00
C PHE A 491 -0.94 17.61 -20.63
N LEU A 492 -1.72 17.28 -19.60
CA LEU A 492 -1.18 17.02 -18.25
C LEU A 492 -0.22 15.82 -18.25
N GLU A 493 -0.50 14.80 -19.05
CA GLU A 493 0.43 13.68 -19.27
C GLU A 493 1.72 14.13 -19.97
N GLY A 494 1.60 15.07 -20.90
CA GLY A 494 2.70 15.63 -21.69
C GLY A 494 3.59 16.60 -20.92
N LEU A 495 3.21 17.06 -19.73
CA LEU A 495 4.03 17.94 -18.89
C LEU A 495 5.41 17.31 -18.62
N ASN A 496 6.45 17.91 -19.19
CA ASN A 496 7.82 17.46 -19.04
C ASN A 496 8.67 18.54 -18.39
N LEU A 497 8.49 18.74 -17.09
CA LEU A 497 9.26 19.69 -16.31
C LEU A 497 10.38 18.99 -15.55
N ARG A 498 11.42 19.77 -15.18
CA ARG A 498 12.47 19.28 -14.27
C ARG A 498 12.00 19.25 -12.82
N ALA A 499 10.99 20.05 -12.51
CA ALA A 499 10.39 20.10 -11.15
C ALA A 499 9.55 18.87 -10.84
N PRO A 500 9.51 18.41 -9.59
CA PRO A 500 8.52 17.45 -9.13
C PRO A 500 7.11 18.06 -9.26
N LEU A 501 6.15 17.25 -9.73
CA LEU A 501 4.76 17.65 -9.89
C LEU A 501 3.95 17.22 -8.65
N VAL A 502 3.38 18.20 -7.96
CA VAL A 502 2.49 18.00 -6.81
C VAL A 502 1.07 18.36 -7.22
N TYR A 503 0.18 17.40 -7.29
CA TYR A 503 -1.22 17.64 -7.62
C TYR A 503 -2.06 17.82 -6.35
N THR A 504 -2.93 18.83 -6.33
CA THR A 504 -3.95 19.04 -5.30
C THR A 504 -5.33 19.06 -5.93
N PHE A 505 -6.24 18.22 -5.44
CA PHE A 505 -7.59 18.08 -5.98
C PHE A 505 -8.62 18.56 -4.97
N PHE A 506 -9.34 19.63 -5.32
CA PHE A 506 -10.49 20.15 -4.58
C PHE A 506 -11.79 19.68 -5.23
N THR A 507 -11.93 18.38 -5.40
CA THR A 507 -13.03 17.73 -6.09
C THR A 507 -13.17 16.27 -5.66
N SER A 508 -14.19 15.56 -6.18
CA SER A 508 -14.41 14.14 -5.93
C SER A 508 -13.27 13.26 -6.50
N TYR A 509 -13.00 12.11 -5.87
CA TYR A 509 -12.04 11.11 -6.36
C TYR A 509 -12.30 10.68 -7.82
N ARG A 510 -13.52 10.79 -8.31
CA ARG A 510 -13.91 10.43 -9.68
C ARG A 510 -13.22 11.30 -10.76
N THR A 511 -12.93 12.54 -10.44
CA THR A 511 -12.20 13.45 -11.34
C THR A 511 -10.77 12.99 -11.62
N LEU A 512 -10.19 12.19 -10.70
CA LEU A 512 -8.85 11.66 -10.88
C LEU A 512 -8.77 10.51 -11.88
N GLN A 513 -9.88 9.78 -12.10
CA GLN A 513 -9.89 8.57 -12.94
C GLN A 513 -9.39 8.82 -14.38
N PRO A 514 -9.86 9.83 -15.14
CA PRO A 514 -9.33 10.10 -16.47
C PRO A 514 -7.88 10.64 -16.44
N LEU A 515 -7.43 11.23 -15.33
CA LEU A 515 -6.11 11.81 -15.17
C LEU A 515 -5.01 10.80 -14.77
N MET A 516 -5.33 9.51 -14.64
CA MET A 516 -4.38 8.48 -14.21
C MET A 516 -3.06 8.49 -14.99
N PRO A 517 -3.01 8.69 -16.32
CA PRO A 517 -1.73 8.76 -17.05
C PRO A 517 -0.84 9.92 -16.58
N ALA A 518 -1.42 11.09 -16.30
CA ALA A 518 -0.69 12.24 -15.75
C ALA A 518 -0.25 11.98 -14.30
N LEU A 519 -1.14 11.42 -13.46
CA LEU A 519 -0.87 11.14 -12.06
C LEU A 519 0.20 10.07 -11.86
N ALA A 520 0.37 9.15 -12.80
CA ALA A 520 1.47 8.19 -12.80
C ALA A 520 2.85 8.86 -12.87
N LYS A 521 2.93 10.11 -13.32
CA LYS A 521 4.16 10.92 -13.40
C LYS A 521 4.27 11.93 -12.25
N SER A 522 3.36 11.92 -11.29
CA SER A 522 3.38 12.84 -10.14
C SER A 522 4.37 12.41 -9.07
N SER A 523 4.94 13.39 -8.36
CA SER A 523 5.75 13.14 -7.16
C SER A 523 4.89 13.07 -5.90
N ALA A 524 3.79 13.85 -5.85
CA ALA A 524 2.77 13.76 -4.82
C ALA A 524 1.38 14.09 -5.36
N VAL A 525 0.35 13.49 -4.74
CA VAL A 525 -1.05 13.77 -5.03
C VAL A 525 -1.80 13.93 -3.72
N VAL A 526 -2.53 15.05 -3.57
CA VAL A 526 -3.36 15.35 -2.42
C VAL A 526 -4.82 15.49 -2.86
N LEU A 527 -5.72 14.74 -2.25
CA LEU A 527 -7.16 14.78 -2.51
C LEU A 527 -7.89 15.35 -1.30
N ALA A 528 -8.56 16.48 -1.49
CA ALA A 528 -9.35 17.15 -0.47
C ALA A 528 -10.82 16.69 -0.42
N HIS A 529 -11.32 16.02 -1.47
CA HIS A 529 -12.69 15.54 -1.68
C HIS A 529 -13.75 16.63 -1.92
N SER A 530 -13.47 17.90 -1.64
CA SER A 530 -14.37 19.03 -1.84
C SER A 530 -13.60 20.35 -1.88
N ALA A 531 -14.28 21.49 -2.13
CA ALA A 531 -13.65 22.77 -2.48
C ALA A 531 -14.00 23.90 -1.50
N GLU A 532 -14.43 23.63 -0.26
CA GLU A 532 -14.74 24.66 0.71
C GLU A 532 -13.53 25.52 1.06
N THR A 533 -13.76 26.82 1.28
CA THR A 533 -12.72 27.81 1.55
C THR A 533 -11.76 27.41 2.70
N ASP A 534 -12.31 26.92 3.81
CA ASP A 534 -11.52 26.51 4.97
C ASP A 534 -10.69 25.25 4.70
N LEU A 535 -11.18 24.36 3.83
CA LEU A 535 -10.48 23.16 3.44
C LEU A 535 -9.34 23.47 2.46
N GLN A 536 -9.54 24.37 1.52
CA GLN A 536 -8.50 24.85 0.61
C GLN A 536 -7.32 25.46 1.40
N GLN A 537 -7.60 26.30 2.40
CA GLN A 537 -6.58 26.86 3.29
C GLN A 537 -5.87 25.76 4.10
N TYR A 538 -6.63 24.79 4.60
CA TYR A 538 -6.08 23.64 5.34
C TYR A 538 -5.12 22.82 4.49
N VAL A 539 -5.48 22.50 3.24
CA VAL A 539 -4.62 21.72 2.32
C VAL A 539 -3.32 22.48 2.04
N ALA A 540 -3.36 23.81 1.84
CA ALA A 540 -2.13 24.58 1.71
C ALA A 540 -1.21 24.40 2.92
N ASP A 541 -1.76 24.39 4.15
CA ASP A 541 -0.98 24.13 5.36
C ASP A 541 -0.46 22.68 5.45
N VAL A 542 -1.20 21.70 4.92
CA VAL A 542 -0.75 20.28 4.82
C VAL A 542 0.48 20.18 3.94
N LEU A 543 0.52 20.89 2.79
CA LEU A 543 1.68 20.87 1.90
C LEU A 543 2.98 21.33 2.57
N PHE A 544 2.91 22.11 3.63
CA PHE A 544 4.05 22.56 4.44
C PHE A 544 4.16 21.89 5.81
N ALA A 545 3.44 20.79 6.03
CA ALA A 545 3.35 20.08 7.31
C ALA A 545 3.04 21.00 8.52
N LYS A 546 2.21 22.00 8.34
CA LYS A 546 1.63 22.82 9.42
C LYS A 546 0.37 22.17 9.98
N LYS A 547 -0.31 21.37 9.18
CA LYS A 547 -1.51 20.59 9.53
C LYS A 547 -1.35 19.13 9.11
N PRO A 548 -1.98 18.19 9.82
CA PRO A 548 -1.87 16.77 9.48
C PRO A 548 -2.73 16.38 8.29
N ALA A 549 -2.36 15.30 7.61
CA ALA A 549 -3.22 14.53 6.72
C ALA A 549 -3.03 13.03 7.00
N SER A 550 -4.11 12.33 7.28
CA SER A 550 -4.09 10.91 7.66
C SER A 550 -5.14 10.07 6.93
N GLY A 551 -5.90 10.67 6.02
CA GLY A 551 -6.92 9.98 5.24
C GLY A 551 -6.36 8.83 4.43
N ARG A 552 -7.18 7.76 4.26
CA ARG A 552 -6.86 6.62 3.41
C ARG A 552 -8.02 6.37 2.46
N MET A 553 -7.71 6.19 1.19
CA MET A 553 -8.73 6.01 0.16
C MET A 553 -9.71 4.90 0.53
N SER A 554 -10.99 5.25 0.46
CA SER A 554 -12.10 4.31 0.63
C SER A 554 -12.40 3.51 -0.65
N MET A 555 -12.09 4.11 -1.80
CA MET A 555 -12.29 3.56 -3.15
C MET A 555 -10.98 3.52 -3.91
N SER A 556 -10.80 2.51 -4.76
CA SER A 556 -9.69 2.47 -5.70
C SER A 556 -9.85 3.51 -6.81
N ILE A 557 -8.73 4.13 -7.20
CA ILE A 557 -8.66 5.00 -8.38
C ILE A 557 -7.72 4.32 -9.38
N GLY A 558 -8.29 3.54 -10.28
CA GLY A 558 -7.53 2.66 -11.16
C GLY A 558 -6.62 1.70 -10.40
N LYS A 559 -5.55 1.26 -11.05
CA LYS A 559 -4.54 0.39 -10.40
C LYS A 559 -3.47 1.17 -9.62
N LEU A 560 -3.38 2.49 -9.84
CA LEU A 560 -2.33 3.32 -9.24
C LEU A 560 -2.58 3.60 -7.76
N PHE A 561 -3.82 3.85 -7.40
CA PHE A 561 -4.23 4.15 -6.04
C PHE A 561 -5.34 3.20 -5.57
N PRO A 562 -5.02 1.99 -5.16
CA PRO A 562 -6.00 1.05 -4.61
C PRO A 562 -6.60 1.56 -3.29
N ALA A 563 -7.76 1.06 -2.91
CA ALA A 563 -8.36 1.36 -1.61
C ALA A 563 -7.38 1.06 -0.47
N GLY A 564 -7.38 1.90 0.55
CA GLY A 564 -6.41 1.90 1.64
C GLY A 564 -5.14 2.70 1.37
N THR A 565 -4.93 3.18 0.12
CA THR A 565 -3.79 4.08 -0.20
C THR A 565 -3.88 5.38 0.60
N GLY A 566 -2.76 5.78 1.17
CA GLY A 566 -2.61 7.06 1.87
C GLY A 566 -1.24 7.17 2.52
N CYS A 567 -0.64 8.37 2.45
CA CYS A 567 0.59 8.74 3.15
C CYS A 567 0.21 9.66 4.31
N MET A 568 0.87 9.51 5.44
CA MET A 568 0.65 10.39 6.58
C MET A 568 1.55 11.64 6.47
N ILE A 569 0.98 12.80 6.69
CA ILE A 569 1.71 14.04 6.94
C ILE A 569 1.44 14.44 8.38
N GLU A 570 2.50 14.62 9.15
CA GLU A 570 2.41 15.07 10.55
C GLU A 570 2.95 16.50 10.68
N PRO A 571 2.37 17.32 11.57
CA PRO A 571 2.88 18.66 11.82
C PRO A 571 4.35 18.65 12.24
N GLY A 572 5.16 19.48 11.58
CA GLY A 572 6.59 19.60 11.86
C GLY A 572 7.49 18.59 11.13
N MET A 573 6.95 17.75 10.28
CA MET A 573 7.76 16.94 9.35
C MET A 573 8.70 17.86 8.56
N LYS A 574 9.88 17.34 8.21
CA LYS A 574 10.88 18.06 7.42
C LYS A 574 10.79 17.64 5.96
N PRO A 575 11.07 18.55 5.02
CA PRO A 575 11.26 18.21 3.61
C PRO A 575 12.30 17.11 3.42
N GLY A 576 12.12 16.27 2.42
CA GLY A 576 13.09 15.26 2.02
C GLY A 576 14.46 15.88 1.77
N LYS A 577 15.52 15.20 2.22
CA LYS A 577 16.91 15.71 2.07
C LYS A 577 17.37 15.76 0.61
N THR A 578 16.88 14.84 -0.20
CA THR A 578 17.24 14.71 -1.62
C THR A 578 15.98 14.43 -2.43
N VAL A 579 15.52 15.45 -3.15
CA VAL A 579 14.47 15.31 -4.16
C VAL A 579 15.17 15.01 -5.48
N PRO A 580 14.89 13.88 -6.16
CA PRO A 580 15.63 13.45 -7.34
C PRO A 580 15.67 14.50 -8.47
N GLU A 581 14.63 15.28 -8.64
CA GLU A 581 14.52 16.33 -9.64
C GLU A 581 15.58 17.43 -9.44
N ASP A 582 15.99 17.73 -8.22
CA ASP A 582 17.05 18.69 -7.91
C ASP A 582 18.40 18.22 -8.48
N TYR A 583 18.54 16.92 -8.76
CA TYR A 583 19.73 16.29 -9.32
C TYR A 583 19.52 15.82 -10.76
N GLY A 584 18.45 16.30 -11.42
CA GLY A 584 18.14 15.97 -12.81
C GLY A 584 17.65 14.54 -13.01
N MET A 585 16.92 13.98 -12.04
CA MET A 585 16.33 12.64 -12.14
C MET A 585 14.83 12.72 -11.82
N LYS A 586 14.04 11.88 -12.48
CA LYS A 586 12.57 11.80 -12.31
C LYS A 586 12.21 10.84 -11.17
N SER A 587 11.65 11.37 -10.09
CA SER A 587 11.27 10.59 -8.89
C SER A 587 10.31 9.44 -9.22
N TYR A 588 9.28 9.68 -10.05
CA TYR A 588 8.31 8.65 -10.39
C TYR A 588 8.91 7.46 -11.17
N VAL A 589 9.97 7.70 -11.96
CA VAL A 589 10.70 6.61 -12.65
C VAL A 589 11.55 5.84 -11.65
N LEU A 590 12.29 6.54 -10.77
CA LEU A 590 13.05 5.89 -9.70
C LEU A 590 12.14 5.08 -8.76
N GLN A 591 10.93 5.58 -8.48
CA GLN A 591 9.95 4.86 -7.67
C GLN A 591 9.56 3.50 -8.30
N SER A 592 9.60 3.37 -9.63
CA SER A 592 9.29 2.12 -10.32
C SER A 592 10.32 1.00 -10.02
N ILE A 593 11.48 1.33 -9.45
CA ILE A 593 12.45 0.36 -8.93
C ILE A 593 11.81 -0.53 -7.85
N ASP A 594 10.92 0.03 -7.04
CA ASP A 594 10.18 -0.72 -6.00
C ASP A 594 9.44 -1.92 -6.60
N ALA A 595 8.78 -1.74 -7.73
CA ALA A 595 8.02 -2.80 -8.40
C ALA A 595 8.94 -3.93 -8.91
N VAL A 596 10.10 -3.57 -9.48
CA VAL A 596 11.09 -4.55 -9.97
C VAL A 596 11.69 -5.34 -8.80
N ALA A 597 12.06 -4.64 -7.70
CA ALA A 597 12.60 -5.30 -6.52
C ALA A 597 11.57 -6.23 -5.84
N ARG A 598 10.31 -5.79 -5.71
CA ARG A 598 9.22 -6.62 -5.16
C ARG A 598 8.91 -7.84 -6.03
N LYS A 599 8.89 -7.68 -7.35
CA LYS A 599 8.73 -8.80 -8.29
C LYS A 599 9.79 -9.88 -8.07
N GLY A 600 11.01 -9.48 -7.74
CA GLY A 600 12.09 -10.41 -7.37
C GLY A 600 11.80 -11.18 -6.09
N LEU A 601 11.28 -10.52 -5.04
CA LEU A 601 10.85 -11.15 -3.80
C LEU A 601 9.71 -12.16 -4.04
N GLU A 602 8.66 -11.72 -4.72
CA GLU A 602 7.48 -12.53 -5.03
C GLU A 602 7.83 -13.79 -5.84
N ALA A 603 8.76 -13.67 -6.76
CA ALA A 603 9.28 -14.79 -7.52
C ALA A 603 10.25 -15.69 -6.73
N GLY A 604 10.67 -15.28 -5.52
CA GLY A 604 11.67 -15.98 -4.72
C GLY A 604 13.09 -15.90 -5.32
N ALA A 605 13.43 -14.80 -6.00
CA ALA A 605 14.78 -14.56 -6.52
C ALA A 605 15.79 -14.27 -5.39
N TYR A 606 15.32 -13.76 -4.27
CA TYR A 606 16.04 -13.51 -3.03
C TYR A 606 15.04 -13.27 -1.88
N PRO A 607 15.40 -13.57 -0.62
CA PRO A 607 14.59 -13.19 0.54
C PRO A 607 14.63 -11.69 0.81
N GLY A 608 15.79 -11.06 0.59
CA GLY A 608 15.99 -9.63 0.80
C GLY A 608 17.03 -9.01 -0.12
N CYS A 609 16.85 -7.70 -0.37
CA CYS A 609 17.82 -6.92 -1.12
C CYS A 609 17.86 -5.46 -0.66
N ARG A 610 18.96 -4.78 -0.97
CA ARG A 610 19.14 -3.34 -0.83
C ARG A 610 19.48 -2.72 -2.17
N VAL A 611 18.80 -1.64 -2.53
CA VAL A 611 19.05 -0.88 -3.75
C VAL A 611 19.45 0.53 -3.38
N LEU A 612 20.60 0.98 -3.86
CA LEU A 612 21.12 2.32 -3.61
C LEU A 612 21.56 2.96 -4.93
N VAL A 613 21.13 4.20 -5.16
CA VAL A 613 21.57 5.02 -6.30
C VAL A 613 22.07 6.35 -5.76
N TRP A 614 23.32 6.67 -6.08
CA TRP A 614 23.90 7.98 -5.86
C TRP A 614 23.96 8.77 -7.16
N LYS A 615 23.68 10.05 -7.10
CA LYS A 615 23.80 11.01 -8.19
C LYS A 615 24.55 12.26 -7.69
N ASP A 616 25.61 12.63 -8.39
CA ASP A 616 26.48 13.76 -7.99
C ASP A 616 26.98 13.68 -6.53
N GLY A 617 27.23 12.45 -6.04
CA GLY A 617 27.75 12.18 -4.71
C GLY A 617 26.72 12.12 -3.58
N LEU A 618 25.42 12.19 -3.89
CA LEU A 618 24.33 12.13 -2.91
C LEU A 618 23.36 10.98 -3.18
N PRO A 619 22.80 10.33 -2.17
CA PRO A 619 21.83 9.26 -2.34
C PRO A 619 20.50 9.83 -2.82
N VAL A 620 20.09 9.52 -4.05
CA VAL A 620 18.82 9.89 -4.66
C VAL A 620 17.79 8.76 -4.58
N TYR A 621 18.22 7.54 -4.28
CA TYR A 621 17.37 6.39 -4.01
C TYR A 621 18.10 5.44 -3.05
N ASP A 622 17.48 5.05 -1.94
CA ASP A 622 18.04 4.11 -0.96
C ASP A 622 16.94 3.34 -0.25
N LYS A 623 16.69 2.09 -0.66
CA LYS A 623 15.62 1.27 -0.07
C LYS A 623 16.05 -0.19 0.13
N GLY A 624 15.59 -0.77 1.25
CA GLY A 624 15.62 -2.20 1.54
C GLY A 624 14.29 -2.86 1.22
N PHE A 625 14.32 -4.10 0.74
CA PHE A 625 13.14 -4.90 0.41
C PHE A 625 13.27 -6.29 0.99
N GLY A 626 12.16 -6.85 1.48
CA GLY A 626 12.10 -8.19 2.04
C GLY A 626 12.73 -8.31 3.42
N THR A 627 13.13 -9.53 3.76
CA THR A 627 13.60 -9.95 5.07
C THR A 627 14.97 -10.63 5.00
N HIS A 628 15.55 -10.91 6.17
CA HIS A 628 16.86 -11.59 6.26
C HIS A 628 16.82 -13.01 5.65
N SER A 629 15.71 -13.74 5.81
CA SER A 629 15.48 -15.04 5.18
C SER A 629 13.98 -15.28 4.96
N ASP A 630 13.64 -16.36 4.32
CA ASP A 630 12.25 -16.85 4.16
C ASP A 630 11.59 -17.28 5.48
N LYS A 631 12.39 -17.50 6.52
CA LYS A 631 11.96 -17.92 7.88
C LYS A 631 12.03 -16.80 8.92
N ASP A 632 12.57 -15.64 8.55
CA ASP A 632 12.80 -14.52 9.46
C ASP A 632 11.95 -13.30 9.03
N THR A 633 11.30 -12.66 9.98
CA THR A 633 10.51 -11.43 9.76
C THR A 633 11.33 -10.14 9.88
N THR A 634 12.64 -10.24 10.20
CA THR A 634 13.53 -9.09 10.28
C THR A 634 13.70 -8.45 8.91
N THR A 635 13.22 -7.21 8.74
CA THR A 635 13.31 -6.47 7.48
C THR A 635 14.73 -6.02 7.19
N VAL A 636 15.09 -5.92 5.90
CA VAL A 636 16.39 -5.44 5.43
C VAL A 636 16.62 -3.98 5.84
N ARG A 637 17.71 -3.72 6.59
CA ARG A 637 18.10 -2.39 7.10
C ARG A 637 19.24 -1.79 6.28
N SER A 638 19.43 -0.48 6.37
CA SER A 638 20.58 0.20 5.75
C SER A 638 21.93 -0.23 6.34
N SER A 639 21.91 -0.65 7.58
CA SER A 639 23.11 -1.10 8.33
C SER A 639 23.46 -2.58 8.14
N ASP A 640 22.63 -3.38 7.48
CA ASP A 640 22.88 -4.82 7.34
C ASP A 640 24.09 -5.09 6.43
N LEU A 641 24.92 -6.04 6.86
CA LEU A 641 26.12 -6.48 6.16
C LEU A 641 25.79 -7.60 5.17
N PHE A 642 26.25 -7.47 3.94
CA PHE A 642 26.11 -8.48 2.90
C PHE A 642 27.46 -9.09 2.53
N ASP A 643 27.51 -10.40 2.28
CA ASP A 643 28.66 -11.02 1.60
C ASP A 643 28.74 -10.48 0.18
N LEU A 644 29.78 -9.72 -0.11
CA LEU A 644 29.95 -9.04 -1.40
C LEU A 644 30.39 -9.99 -2.52
N ALA A 645 30.78 -11.22 -2.19
CA ALA A 645 31.35 -12.17 -3.17
C ALA A 645 32.41 -11.51 -4.05
N SER A 646 32.29 -11.60 -5.38
CA SER A 646 33.29 -11.04 -6.30
C SER A 646 33.40 -9.52 -6.32
N LEU A 647 32.48 -8.75 -5.70
CA LEU A 647 32.74 -7.32 -5.48
C LEU A 647 33.99 -7.10 -4.60
N THR A 648 34.40 -8.09 -3.80
CA THR A 648 35.69 -8.09 -3.07
C THR A 648 36.87 -7.77 -4.02
N LYS A 649 36.83 -8.26 -5.27
CA LYS A 649 37.86 -8.01 -6.25
C LYS A 649 38.09 -6.52 -6.49
N THR A 650 36.99 -5.75 -6.59
CA THR A 650 37.03 -4.32 -6.93
C THR A 650 36.98 -3.40 -5.73
N THR A 651 36.38 -3.84 -4.60
CA THR A 651 36.29 -3.03 -3.36
C THR A 651 37.42 -3.31 -2.37
N ALA A 652 38.25 -4.33 -2.63
CA ALA A 652 39.39 -4.68 -1.80
C ALA A 652 40.68 -4.86 -2.63
N THR A 653 40.84 -5.99 -3.32
CA THR A 653 42.10 -6.38 -3.94
C THR A 653 42.56 -5.37 -4.97
N LEU A 654 41.67 -4.90 -5.84
CA LEU A 654 42.00 -3.91 -6.86
C LEU A 654 42.42 -2.56 -6.25
N LEU A 655 41.75 -2.12 -5.16
CA LEU A 655 42.16 -0.88 -4.47
C LEU A 655 43.57 -0.99 -3.94
N ALA A 656 43.95 -2.13 -3.36
CA ALA A 656 45.32 -2.37 -2.89
C ALA A 656 46.32 -2.37 -4.05
N VAL A 657 46.01 -3.02 -5.19
CA VAL A 657 46.80 -3.04 -6.40
C VAL A 657 46.96 -1.63 -6.97
N MET A 658 45.89 -0.87 -7.07
CA MET A 658 45.91 0.53 -7.53
C MET A 658 46.80 1.41 -6.65
N LYS A 659 46.72 1.23 -5.32
CA LYS A 659 47.57 1.98 -4.38
C LYS A 659 49.03 1.66 -4.56
N LEU A 660 49.39 0.38 -4.68
CA LEU A 660 50.77 -0.04 -4.92
C LEU A 660 51.33 0.45 -6.29
N TYR A 661 50.48 0.45 -7.32
CA TYR A 661 50.81 1.04 -8.62
C TYR A 661 50.99 2.55 -8.51
N ASP A 662 50.12 3.25 -7.83
CA ASP A 662 50.18 4.70 -7.61
C ASP A 662 51.47 5.12 -6.87
N GLU A 663 51.88 4.31 -5.92
CA GLU A 663 53.16 4.48 -5.18
C GLU A 663 54.38 4.00 -5.93
N GLY A 664 54.23 3.50 -7.15
CA GLY A 664 55.35 3.00 -7.96
C GLY A 664 56.00 1.69 -7.48
N LYS A 665 55.33 1.00 -6.52
CA LYS A 665 55.81 -0.27 -5.93
C LYS A 665 55.63 -1.47 -6.85
N ILE A 666 54.69 -1.41 -7.75
CA ILE A 666 54.42 -2.41 -8.79
C ILE A 666 54.13 -1.72 -10.13
N LYS A 667 54.34 -2.42 -11.24
CA LYS A 667 53.95 -2.02 -12.58
C LYS A 667 53.01 -3.05 -13.20
N LEU A 668 52.09 -2.63 -14.04
CA LEU A 668 51.11 -3.54 -14.65
C LEU A 668 51.74 -4.67 -15.47
N ASP A 669 52.86 -4.41 -16.09
CA ASP A 669 53.60 -5.37 -16.94
C ASP A 669 54.65 -6.17 -16.20
N ASP A 670 54.78 -5.95 -14.86
CA ASP A 670 55.63 -6.79 -14.00
C ASP A 670 55.11 -8.22 -14.00
N LYS A 671 56.07 -9.17 -14.03
CA LYS A 671 55.77 -10.60 -13.87
C LYS A 671 55.41 -10.88 -12.41
N VAL A 672 54.29 -11.54 -12.19
CA VAL A 672 53.85 -11.94 -10.85
C VAL A 672 54.89 -12.80 -10.13
N SER A 673 55.68 -13.58 -10.91
CA SER A 673 56.78 -14.40 -10.40
C SER A 673 57.97 -13.57 -9.84
N ALA A 674 58.06 -12.27 -10.11
CA ALA A 674 59.03 -11.38 -9.49
C ALA A 674 58.74 -11.23 -8.00
N TYR A 675 57.48 -11.12 -7.64
CA TYR A 675 56.99 -10.97 -6.27
C TYR A 675 56.74 -12.31 -5.57
N LEU A 676 56.29 -13.36 -6.33
CA LEU A 676 55.94 -14.69 -5.81
C LEU A 676 56.94 -15.75 -6.29
N PRO A 677 58.01 -16.02 -5.50
CA PRO A 677 59.09 -16.92 -5.93
C PRO A 677 58.64 -18.35 -6.30
N PHE A 678 57.52 -18.84 -5.71
CA PHE A 678 57.00 -20.18 -5.99
C PHE A 678 56.45 -20.34 -7.43
N LEU A 679 56.29 -19.26 -8.18
CA LEU A 679 55.88 -19.27 -9.58
C LEU A 679 57.08 -19.22 -10.60
N ARG A 680 58.33 -19.05 -10.14
CA ARG A 680 59.48 -18.84 -11.00
C ARG A 680 59.81 -20.05 -11.89
N ASN A 681 59.59 -21.24 -11.38
CA ASN A 681 60.04 -22.49 -12.03
C ASN A 681 58.86 -23.24 -12.73
N GLY A 682 57.79 -22.55 -13.09
CA GLY A 682 56.61 -23.16 -13.70
C GLY A 682 56.12 -22.42 -14.94
N ASN A 683 55.05 -22.91 -15.54
CA ASN A 683 54.37 -22.32 -16.70
C ASN A 683 53.76 -20.92 -16.41
N LYS A 684 53.75 -20.48 -15.14
CA LYS A 684 53.20 -19.18 -14.71
C LYS A 684 54.24 -18.07 -14.58
N ARG A 685 55.54 -18.37 -14.85
CA ARG A 685 56.62 -17.41 -14.65
C ARG A 685 56.48 -16.12 -15.47
N SER A 686 55.76 -16.19 -16.61
CA SER A 686 55.56 -15.06 -17.54
C SER A 686 54.27 -14.27 -17.34
N ILE A 687 53.38 -14.72 -16.47
CA ILE A 687 52.12 -14.05 -16.21
C ILE A 687 52.37 -12.68 -15.59
N THR A 688 51.75 -11.63 -16.15
CA THR A 688 51.84 -10.25 -15.67
C THR A 688 50.66 -9.87 -14.80
N ILE A 689 50.79 -8.80 -14.00
CA ILE A 689 49.72 -8.22 -13.20
C ILE A 689 48.56 -7.79 -14.10
N ARG A 690 48.84 -7.18 -15.27
CA ARG A 690 47.85 -6.79 -16.27
C ARG A 690 47.02 -7.98 -16.75
N GLU A 691 47.64 -9.11 -17.08
CA GLU A 691 46.93 -10.31 -17.52
C GLU A 691 46.03 -10.89 -16.44
N LEU A 692 46.43 -10.81 -15.17
CA LEU A 692 45.56 -11.21 -14.07
C LEU A 692 44.34 -10.31 -13.95
N LEU A 693 44.52 -8.98 -14.06
CA LEU A 693 43.46 -7.98 -13.97
C LEU A 693 42.45 -8.08 -15.12
N PHE A 694 42.90 -8.43 -16.35
CA PHE A 694 42.02 -8.65 -17.50
C PHE A 694 41.40 -10.06 -17.53
N HIS A 695 41.79 -10.96 -16.63
CA HIS A 695 41.43 -12.38 -16.70
C HIS A 695 41.90 -13.08 -18.00
N GLU A 696 43.09 -12.74 -18.45
CA GLU A 696 43.70 -13.22 -19.72
C GLU A 696 44.99 -14.00 -19.48
N SER A 697 45.21 -14.44 -18.26
CA SER A 697 46.45 -15.15 -17.85
C SER A 697 46.47 -16.62 -18.25
N GLY A 698 45.37 -17.18 -18.72
CA GLY A 698 45.21 -18.62 -19.01
C GLY A 698 44.97 -19.49 -17.75
N LEU A 699 44.80 -18.89 -16.57
CA LEU A 699 44.40 -19.62 -15.37
C LEU A 699 42.97 -20.17 -15.52
N PRO A 700 42.69 -21.40 -15.04
CA PRO A 700 41.34 -21.92 -15.05
C PRO A 700 40.41 -21.05 -14.19
N PRO A 701 39.09 -21.12 -14.42
CA PRO A 701 38.10 -20.31 -13.67
C PRO A 701 38.26 -20.46 -12.16
N TYR A 702 38.31 -21.70 -11.68
CA TYR A 702 38.48 -22.06 -10.30
C TYR A 702 39.07 -23.50 -10.18
N ILE A 703 39.55 -23.83 -8.99
CA ILE A 703 39.96 -25.19 -8.61
C ILE A 703 39.21 -25.59 -7.37
N ARG A 704 38.61 -26.79 -7.36
CA ARG A 704 37.90 -27.34 -6.20
C ARG A 704 38.89 -27.76 -5.09
N PHE A 705 39.50 -26.79 -4.43
CA PHE A 705 40.45 -27.05 -3.35
C PHE A 705 39.86 -27.83 -2.19
N TYR A 706 38.56 -27.61 -1.89
CA TYR A 706 37.86 -28.30 -0.81
C TYR A 706 37.83 -29.83 -0.98
N LEU A 707 38.03 -30.36 -2.18
CA LEU A 707 38.14 -31.81 -2.39
C LEU A 707 39.38 -32.38 -1.70
N ASP A 708 40.45 -31.59 -1.50
CA ASP A 708 41.67 -32.02 -0.86
C ASP A 708 41.52 -32.19 0.66
N ILE A 709 40.49 -31.60 1.28
CA ILE A 709 40.21 -31.78 2.71
C ILE A 709 39.22 -32.91 2.95
N ILE A 710 38.58 -33.45 1.90
CA ILE A 710 37.65 -34.57 1.99
C ILE A 710 38.44 -35.90 1.89
N ASP A 711 38.09 -36.88 2.73
CA ASP A 711 38.62 -38.23 2.60
C ASP A 711 37.93 -38.94 1.42
N PRO A 712 38.65 -39.26 0.32
CA PRO A 712 38.05 -39.87 -0.83
C PRO A 712 37.46 -41.26 -0.55
N ASN A 713 37.96 -41.98 0.43
CA ASN A 713 37.46 -43.30 0.85
C ASN A 713 36.11 -43.25 1.61
N SER A 714 35.68 -42.02 1.99
CA SER A 714 34.41 -41.77 2.66
C SER A 714 33.30 -41.33 1.74
N VAL A 715 33.63 -41.15 0.43
CA VAL A 715 32.63 -40.68 -0.57
C VAL A 715 32.02 -41.93 -1.23
N HIS A 716 30.70 -42.04 -1.21
CA HIS A 716 29.99 -43.16 -1.87
C HIS A 716 29.75 -42.80 -3.34
N GLY A 717 30.43 -43.53 -4.25
CA GLY A 717 30.36 -43.27 -5.70
C GLY A 717 31.09 -41.97 -6.13
N PRO A 718 30.65 -41.32 -7.21
CA PRO A 718 31.20 -40.03 -7.64
C PRO A 718 30.87 -38.92 -6.59
N TYR A 719 31.70 -37.89 -6.49
CA TYR A 719 31.43 -36.80 -5.56
C TYR A 719 30.14 -36.02 -5.87
N SER A 720 29.77 -35.95 -7.16
CA SER A 720 28.52 -35.35 -7.61
C SER A 720 27.89 -36.18 -8.73
N GLN A 721 26.56 -36.21 -8.78
CA GLN A 721 25.77 -36.87 -9.82
C GLN A 721 24.50 -36.07 -10.16
N SER A 722 23.78 -36.49 -11.22
CA SER A 722 22.61 -35.76 -11.73
C SER A 722 21.26 -36.25 -11.15
N TRP A 723 21.27 -37.22 -10.27
CA TRP A 723 20.07 -37.74 -9.61
C TRP A 723 20.26 -37.86 -8.12
N VAL A 724 19.14 -37.83 -7.35
CA VAL A 724 19.13 -38.05 -5.91
C VAL A 724 19.20 -39.53 -5.58
N ASP A 725 20.02 -39.89 -4.59
CA ASP A 725 20.01 -41.22 -3.93
C ASP A 725 20.21 -41.07 -2.42
N GLU A 726 20.43 -42.18 -1.70
CA GLU A 726 20.65 -42.16 -0.24
C GLU A 726 21.90 -41.37 0.20
N TRP A 727 22.88 -41.15 -0.68
CA TRP A 727 24.18 -40.54 -0.42
C TRP A 727 24.25 -39.12 -0.98
N HIS A 728 23.64 -38.84 -2.15
CA HIS A 728 23.69 -37.60 -2.86
C HIS A 728 22.37 -36.81 -2.67
N ARG A 729 22.25 -36.12 -1.52
CA ARG A 729 21.02 -35.38 -1.13
C ARG A 729 21.18 -33.88 -1.18
N THR A 730 22.40 -33.35 -1.18
CA THR A 730 22.64 -31.90 -1.18
C THR A 730 22.62 -31.40 -2.62
N GLN A 731 21.54 -30.75 -3.01
CA GLN A 731 21.41 -30.13 -4.31
C GLN A 731 22.29 -28.86 -4.39
N VAL A 732 23.11 -28.74 -5.43
CA VAL A 732 24.03 -27.61 -5.65
C VAL A 732 23.79 -26.91 -7.01
N SER A 733 23.02 -27.53 -7.88
CA SER A 733 22.49 -26.96 -9.11
C SER A 733 21.19 -27.65 -9.48
N GLU A 734 20.49 -27.18 -10.51
CA GLU A 734 19.24 -27.77 -11.00
C GLU A 734 19.34 -29.28 -11.25
N HIS A 735 20.50 -29.76 -11.71
CA HIS A 735 20.74 -31.16 -12.08
C HIS A 735 22.03 -31.73 -11.45
N SER A 736 22.43 -31.24 -10.27
CA SER A 736 23.62 -31.75 -9.59
C SER A 736 23.40 -31.88 -8.10
N TYR A 737 23.69 -33.08 -7.61
CA TYR A 737 23.60 -33.46 -6.21
C TYR A 737 24.95 -33.95 -5.72
N TYR A 738 25.39 -33.41 -4.57
CA TYR A 738 26.67 -33.78 -3.96
C TYR A 738 26.48 -34.83 -2.87
N CYS A 739 27.53 -35.68 -2.71
CA CYS A 739 27.60 -36.62 -1.61
C CYS A 739 27.59 -35.87 -0.29
N SER A 740 26.62 -36.18 0.58
CA SER A 740 26.38 -35.45 1.83
C SER A 740 27.14 -36.03 3.03
N ASP A 741 27.53 -37.31 2.96
CA ASP A 741 28.01 -38.08 4.12
C ASP A 741 29.53 -38.29 4.15
N PHE A 742 30.26 -37.52 3.33
CA PHE A 742 31.72 -37.58 3.32
C PHE A 742 32.33 -37.21 4.69
N LYS A 743 33.54 -37.69 4.97
CA LYS A 743 34.36 -37.33 6.13
C LYS A 743 35.52 -36.46 5.71
N PHE A 744 35.96 -35.58 6.61
CA PHE A 744 37.18 -34.83 6.36
C PHE A 744 38.41 -35.71 6.64
N ARG A 745 39.47 -35.49 5.86
CA ARG A 745 40.77 -36.15 6.11
C ARG A 745 41.25 -35.88 7.51
N LYS A 746 41.81 -36.87 8.16
CA LYS A 746 42.40 -36.74 9.49
C LYS A 746 43.42 -35.61 9.52
N GLY A 747 43.31 -34.71 10.50
CA GLY A 747 44.24 -33.60 10.68
C GLY A 747 43.94 -32.37 9.81
N MET A 748 42.85 -32.35 9.02
CA MET A 748 42.47 -31.18 8.20
C MET A 748 41.49 -30.24 8.89
N VAL A 749 40.46 -30.77 9.57
CA VAL A 749 39.40 -29.96 10.18
C VAL A 749 39.27 -30.26 11.67
N SER A 750 38.99 -29.24 12.44
CA SER A 750 38.75 -29.31 13.91
C SER A 750 37.49 -28.52 14.27
N ASP A 751 36.85 -28.93 15.35
CA ASP A 751 35.72 -28.21 15.96
C ASP A 751 36.15 -27.02 16.83
N LYS A 752 37.50 -26.90 17.08
CA LYS A 752 38.09 -25.88 17.98
C LYS A 752 39.21 -25.12 17.30
N ASN A 753 39.33 -23.86 17.66
CA ASN A 753 40.49 -23.03 17.33
C ASN A 753 41.71 -23.53 18.16
N THR A 754 42.80 -23.81 17.47
CA THR A 754 44.08 -24.17 18.08
C THR A 754 45.22 -23.56 17.28
N PRO A 755 46.49 -23.56 17.77
CA PRO A 755 47.62 -23.03 16.99
C PRO A 755 47.82 -23.70 15.61
N VAL A 756 47.22 -24.87 15.37
CA VAL A 756 47.28 -25.62 14.09
C VAL A 756 46.05 -25.32 13.23
N TYR A 757 44.87 -25.24 13.82
CA TYR A 757 43.60 -25.03 13.14
C TYR A 757 43.12 -23.61 13.39
N THR A 758 43.58 -22.69 12.55
CA THR A 758 43.28 -21.24 12.70
C THR A 758 42.36 -20.65 11.59
N LEU A 759 42.12 -21.39 10.51
CA LEU A 759 41.31 -20.90 9.43
C LEU A 759 39.84 -21.18 9.74
N HIS A 760 39.12 -20.17 10.18
CA HIS A 760 37.70 -20.26 10.56
C HIS A 760 36.77 -20.28 9.34
N MET A 761 36.18 -21.43 9.07
CA MET A 761 35.33 -21.63 7.87
C MET A 761 33.83 -21.47 8.15
N ALA A 762 33.35 -21.84 9.31
CA ALA A 762 31.97 -21.79 9.79
C ALA A 762 31.91 -22.05 11.29
N ASP A 763 30.74 -22.00 11.88
CA ASP A 763 30.53 -22.32 13.30
C ASP A 763 31.08 -23.72 13.64
N GLY A 764 31.95 -23.80 14.62
CA GLY A 764 32.57 -25.07 15.00
C GLY A 764 33.40 -25.74 13.89
N MET A 765 33.92 -24.99 12.92
CA MET A 765 34.69 -25.55 11.82
C MET A 765 35.93 -24.72 11.52
N TRP A 766 37.08 -25.28 11.91
CA TRP A 766 38.40 -24.68 11.77
C TRP A 766 39.29 -25.56 10.89
N LEU A 767 39.86 -24.97 9.82
CA LEU A 767 40.77 -25.68 8.93
C LEU A 767 42.21 -25.48 9.34
N ASN A 768 43.03 -26.49 9.08
CA ASN A 768 44.50 -26.47 9.33
C ASN A 768 45.14 -25.33 8.52
N LYS A 769 45.93 -24.48 9.19
CA LYS A 769 46.56 -23.30 8.60
C LYS A 769 47.49 -23.61 7.42
N SER A 770 48.09 -24.81 7.37
CA SER A 770 48.98 -25.24 6.28
C SER A 770 48.25 -25.36 4.94
N PHE A 771 46.91 -25.44 4.98
CA PHE A 771 46.10 -25.58 3.74
C PHE A 771 46.22 -24.38 2.79
N LYS A 772 46.45 -23.16 3.29
CA LYS A 772 46.79 -22.00 2.45
C LYS A 772 47.94 -22.27 1.48
N ASN A 773 49.02 -22.89 2.01
CA ASN A 773 50.16 -23.25 1.17
C ASN A 773 49.79 -24.30 0.11
N SER A 774 48.93 -25.28 0.47
CA SER A 774 48.43 -26.29 -0.45
C SER A 774 47.66 -25.65 -1.62
N ILE A 775 46.81 -24.66 -1.34
CA ILE A 775 46.10 -23.87 -2.38
C ILE A 775 47.11 -23.22 -3.32
N LEU A 776 48.11 -22.47 -2.81
CA LEU A 776 49.10 -21.77 -3.62
C LEU A 776 49.94 -22.74 -4.47
N GLN A 777 50.33 -23.89 -3.89
CA GLN A 777 51.05 -24.92 -4.64
C GLN A 777 50.20 -25.56 -5.75
N ARG A 778 48.91 -25.76 -5.52
CA ARG A 778 48.01 -26.26 -6.57
C ARG A 778 47.80 -25.22 -7.69
N ILE A 779 47.71 -23.92 -7.36
CA ILE A 779 47.67 -22.85 -8.36
C ILE A 779 48.98 -22.86 -9.16
N ALA A 780 50.11 -23.01 -8.51
CA ALA A 780 51.43 -23.05 -9.19
C ALA A 780 51.53 -24.23 -10.18
N LYS A 781 50.91 -25.36 -9.89
CA LYS A 781 50.99 -26.60 -10.66
C LYS A 781 49.91 -26.80 -11.72
N CYS A 782 48.81 -26.03 -11.66
CA CYS A 782 47.68 -26.23 -12.59
C CYS A 782 48.08 -25.94 -14.04
N GLU A 783 47.42 -26.51 -15.00
CA GLU A 783 47.65 -26.20 -16.41
C GLU A 783 47.07 -24.83 -16.77
N LEU A 784 47.62 -24.21 -17.81
CA LEU A 784 47.12 -22.98 -18.39
C LEU A 784 46.34 -23.29 -19.68
N ASP A 785 45.21 -22.62 -19.85
CA ASP A 785 44.29 -22.80 -20.98
C ASP A 785 44.49 -21.74 -22.08
N GLY A 786 45.74 -21.41 -22.34
CA GLY A 786 46.15 -20.39 -23.34
C GLY A 786 45.77 -18.96 -22.89
N LYS A 787 46.35 -17.95 -23.59
CA LYS A 787 46.07 -16.53 -23.31
C LYS A 787 44.77 -16.08 -23.99
N ARG A 788 43.66 -16.37 -23.35
CA ARG A 788 42.34 -15.92 -23.77
C ARG A 788 41.55 -15.41 -22.56
N TYR A 789 40.45 -14.72 -22.78
CA TYR A 789 39.58 -14.30 -21.68
C TYR A 789 38.93 -15.52 -21.03
N VAL A 790 39.27 -15.76 -19.79
CA VAL A 790 38.61 -16.73 -18.91
C VAL A 790 38.50 -16.10 -17.51
N TYR A 791 37.30 -15.77 -17.10
CA TYR A 791 37.09 -15.25 -15.77
C TYR A 791 37.66 -16.22 -14.72
N SER A 792 38.68 -15.80 -13.98
CA SER A 792 39.39 -16.65 -13.02
C SER A 792 39.48 -16.00 -11.65
N ASP A 793 39.02 -16.72 -10.60
CA ASP A 793 39.19 -16.33 -9.21
C ASP A 793 40.65 -16.44 -8.78
N LEU A 794 41.39 -17.40 -9.36
CA LEU A 794 42.78 -17.69 -8.97
C LEU A 794 43.72 -16.51 -9.20
N GLY A 795 43.45 -15.71 -10.23
CA GLY A 795 44.22 -14.49 -10.50
C GLY A 795 44.17 -13.51 -9.34
N PHE A 796 43.02 -13.35 -8.71
CA PHE A 796 42.86 -12.43 -7.58
C PHE A 796 43.44 -13.01 -6.28
N VAL A 797 43.43 -14.33 -6.11
CA VAL A 797 44.19 -14.99 -5.02
C VAL A 797 45.67 -14.70 -5.15
N LEU A 798 46.23 -14.74 -6.39
CA LEU A 798 47.66 -14.39 -6.62
C LEU A 798 47.91 -12.90 -6.39
N LEU A 799 46.99 -12.00 -6.81
CA LEU A 799 47.11 -10.55 -6.56
C LEU A 799 47.10 -10.23 -5.08
N GLN A 800 46.29 -10.91 -4.26
CA GLN A 800 46.38 -10.81 -2.80
C GLN A 800 47.80 -11.14 -2.31
N GLN A 801 48.38 -12.25 -2.77
CA GLN A 801 49.74 -12.65 -2.35
C GLN A 801 50.80 -11.63 -2.78
N VAL A 802 50.61 -10.97 -3.95
CA VAL A 802 51.50 -9.86 -4.37
C VAL A 802 51.35 -8.68 -3.40
N VAL A 803 50.11 -8.30 -3.05
CA VAL A 803 49.86 -7.20 -2.10
C VAL A 803 50.51 -7.52 -0.74
N GLU A 804 50.26 -8.69 -0.20
CA GLU A 804 50.82 -9.10 1.11
C GLU A 804 52.34 -9.19 1.09
N LYS A 805 52.94 -9.60 -0.05
CA LYS A 805 54.39 -9.66 -0.19
C LYS A 805 55.05 -8.27 -0.29
N VAL A 806 54.40 -7.33 -1.00
CA VAL A 806 54.96 -5.97 -1.22
C VAL A 806 54.75 -5.09 0.01
N THR A 807 53.66 -5.27 0.72
CA THR A 807 53.32 -4.46 1.90
C THR A 807 53.81 -5.04 3.22
N GLU A 808 54.17 -6.32 3.24
CA GLU A 808 54.51 -7.12 4.44
C GLU A 808 53.38 -7.13 5.50
N LEU A 809 52.13 -6.84 5.06
CA LEU A 809 50.94 -6.84 5.88
C LEU A 809 49.87 -7.78 5.31
N PRO A 810 49.04 -8.43 6.12
CA PRO A 810 47.80 -9.06 5.66
C PRO A 810 46.94 -8.04 4.91
N MET A 811 46.32 -8.47 3.80
CA MET A 811 45.57 -7.58 2.90
C MET A 811 44.42 -6.85 3.61
N ASP A 812 43.72 -7.50 4.51
CA ASP A 812 42.65 -6.89 5.31
C ASP A 812 43.14 -5.74 6.18
N LEU A 813 44.27 -5.91 6.84
CA LEU A 813 44.90 -4.87 7.68
C LEU A 813 45.44 -3.71 6.81
N TYR A 814 46.05 -4.03 5.64
CA TYR A 814 46.49 -3.01 4.70
C TYR A 814 45.33 -2.13 4.22
N LEU A 815 44.24 -2.75 3.76
CA LEU A 815 43.04 -2.05 3.30
C LEU A 815 42.37 -1.24 4.41
N ALA A 816 42.29 -1.78 5.60
CA ALA A 816 41.73 -1.07 6.75
C ALA A 816 42.53 0.22 7.05
N ARG A 817 43.85 0.16 7.00
CA ARG A 817 44.78 1.29 7.24
C ARG A 817 44.71 2.34 6.12
N GLU A 818 44.81 1.90 4.86
CA GLU A 818 44.97 2.81 3.72
C GLU A 818 43.68 3.40 3.20
N PHE A 819 42.55 2.66 3.34
CA PHE A 819 41.25 3.05 2.75
C PHE A 819 40.13 3.08 3.79
N TYR A 820 39.78 1.96 4.42
CA TYR A 820 38.48 1.86 5.13
C TYR A 820 38.40 2.78 6.33
N ALA A 821 39.38 2.76 7.23
CA ALA A 821 39.36 3.65 8.40
C ALA A 821 39.47 5.13 8.02
N PRO A 822 40.37 5.55 7.10
CA PRO A 822 40.48 6.95 6.68
C PRO A 822 39.25 7.46 5.87
N MET A 823 38.48 6.59 5.21
CA MET A 823 37.23 6.90 4.56
C MET A 823 36.02 6.91 5.53
N GLY A 824 36.24 6.50 6.78
CA GLY A 824 35.15 6.36 7.76
C GLY A 824 34.24 5.16 7.51
N LEU A 825 34.72 4.12 6.83
CA LEU A 825 34.00 2.87 6.61
C LEU A 825 34.07 1.99 7.86
N GLN A 826 33.01 1.87 8.58
CA GLN A 826 32.98 1.14 9.86
C GLN A 826 32.42 -0.28 9.72
N ARG A 827 31.72 -0.54 8.61
CA ARG A 827 31.02 -1.80 8.33
C ARG A 827 31.55 -2.53 7.09
N THR A 828 32.69 -2.07 6.52
CA THR A 828 33.39 -2.73 5.41
C THR A 828 34.56 -3.49 5.96
N MET A 829 34.49 -4.82 6.00
CA MET A 829 35.54 -5.65 6.56
C MET A 829 35.46 -7.11 6.14
N PHE A 830 36.60 -7.80 6.21
CA PHE A 830 36.63 -9.25 6.25
C PHE A 830 36.28 -9.73 7.66
N LEU A 831 35.81 -10.99 7.79
CA LEU A 831 35.54 -11.65 9.06
C LEU A 831 34.58 -10.83 9.99
N PRO A 832 33.37 -10.48 9.54
CA PRO A 832 32.50 -9.53 10.23
C PRO A 832 32.08 -9.99 11.63
N LEU A 833 32.08 -11.29 11.91
CA LEU A 833 31.75 -11.85 13.25
C LEU A 833 32.77 -11.50 14.35
N THR A 834 33.93 -10.94 13.98
CA THR A 834 34.87 -10.38 14.95
C THR A 834 34.40 -9.07 15.58
N LYS A 835 33.40 -8.41 14.95
CA LYS A 835 32.91 -7.10 15.37
C LYS A 835 31.37 -7.03 15.47
N PHE A 836 30.65 -7.76 14.66
CA PHE A 836 29.19 -7.68 14.54
C PHE A 836 28.49 -8.99 14.92
N ALA A 837 27.29 -8.88 15.45
CA ALA A 837 26.44 -10.05 15.72
C ALA A 837 25.81 -10.57 14.40
N LYS A 838 25.46 -11.86 14.36
CA LYS A 838 24.77 -12.46 13.20
C LYS A 838 23.48 -11.73 12.81
N ALA A 839 22.76 -11.15 13.78
CA ALA A 839 21.53 -10.39 13.54
C ALA A 839 21.75 -9.06 12.76
N GLU A 840 23.00 -8.64 12.56
CA GLU A 840 23.39 -7.47 11.77
C GLU A 840 23.95 -7.86 10.40
N ILE A 841 23.94 -9.15 10.08
CA ILE A 841 24.53 -9.71 8.87
C ILE A 841 23.44 -10.50 8.12
N MET A 842 23.29 -10.23 6.85
CA MET A 842 22.38 -10.99 6.00
C MET A 842 22.87 -12.44 5.87
N PRO A 843 22.02 -13.46 6.12
CA PRO A 843 22.35 -14.84 5.81
C PRO A 843 22.81 -14.98 4.35
N THR A 844 23.98 -15.56 4.12
CA THR A 844 24.58 -15.65 2.78
C THR A 844 24.01 -16.82 1.98
N ALA A 845 23.98 -18.02 2.59
CA ALA A 845 23.52 -19.24 1.94
C ALA A 845 22.88 -20.19 2.96
N SER A 846 21.93 -21.00 2.50
CA SER A 846 21.31 -22.05 3.31
C SER A 846 21.86 -23.41 2.93
N ASN A 847 22.00 -24.28 3.94
CA ASN A 847 22.39 -25.70 3.78
C ASN A 847 23.66 -25.89 2.91
N ASP A 848 24.74 -25.18 3.27
CA ASP A 848 25.99 -25.27 2.53
C ASP A 848 26.54 -26.73 2.54
N PHE A 849 26.88 -27.24 1.35
CA PHE A 849 27.23 -28.65 1.16
C PHE A 849 28.55 -29.05 1.86
N LEU A 850 29.53 -28.12 1.93
CA LEU A 850 30.85 -28.38 2.51
C LEU A 850 30.82 -28.23 4.04
N ARG A 851 30.14 -27.17 4.53
CA ARG A 851 30.10 -26.81 5.96
C ARG A 851 28.90 -27.40 6.68
N ARG A 852 27.90 -27.91 5.94
CA ARG A 852 26.69 -28.61 6.42
C ARG A 852 25.88 -27.79 7.41
N GLN A 853 25.81 -26.48 7.18
CA GLN A 853 25.08 -25.52 7.99
C GLN A 853 24.69 -24.32 7.15
N ASP A 854 23.81 -23.48 7.67
CA ASP A 854 23.50 -22.18 7.08
C ASP A 854 24.67 -21.23 7.31
N ILE A 855 25.01 -20.45 6.29
CA ILE A 855 26.16 -19.55 6.31
C ILE A 855 25.66 -18.11 6.58
N CYS A 856 26.08 -17.57 7.72
CA CYS A 856 25.82 -16.19 8.14
C CYS A 856 27.06 -15.60 8.81
N GLY A 857 27.62 -14.54 8.24
CA GLY A 857 28.87 -13.91 8.72
C GLY A 857 30.15 -14.63 8.32
N TYR A 858 30.04 -15.70 7.57
CA TYR A 858 31.16 -16.41 6.91
C TYR A 858 31.01 -16.26 5.40
N VAL A 859 32.16 -16.17 4.71
CA VAL A 859 32.19 -16.07 3.24
C VAL A 859 31.60 -17.34 2.61
N HIS A 860 30.74 -17.18 1.60
CA HIS A 860 30.19 -18.33 0.88
C HIS A 860 31.24 -19.05 0.03
N ASP A 861 32.10 -18.32 -0.70
CA ASP A 861 33.11 -18.87 -1.58
C ASP A 861 34.01 -19.87 -0.86
N GLU A 862 34.10 -21.10 -1.34
CA GLU A 862 34.81 -22.20 -0.66
C GLU A 862 36.33 -21.96 -0.69
N THR A 863 36.86 -21.33 -1.75
CA THR A 863 38.30 -21.00 -1.80
C THR A 863 38.63 -19.97 -0.76
N ALA A 864 37.84 -18.89 -0.66
CA ALA A 864 38.02 -17.85 0.35
C ALA A 864 37.84 -18.40 1.76
N ALA A 865 36.87 -19.29 1.98
CA ALA A 865 36.67 -19.97 3.26
C ALA A 865 37.89 -20.81 3.63
N CYS A 866 38.45 -21.60 2.68
CA CYS A 866 39.68 -22.36 2.87
C CYS A 866 40.92 -21.46 3.03
N MET A 867 40.88 -20.21 2.62
CA MET A 867 41.90 -19.19 2.90
C MET A 867 41.71 -18.51 4.27
N GLY A 868 40.69 -18.91 5.03
CA GLY A 868 40.35 -18.37 6.37
C GLY A 868 39.47 -17.14 6.36
N GLY A 869 38.73 -16.91 5.28
CA GLY A 869 37.74 -15.82 5.14
C GLY A 869 38.35 -14.51 4.58
N VAL A 870 39.69 -14.41 4.46
CA VAL A 870 40.37 -13.27 3.81
C VAL A 870 41.00 -13.75 2.52
N SER A 871 40.40 -13.42 1.39
CA SER A 871 40.92 -13.81 0.06
C SER A 871 40.72 -12.70 -0.97
N GLY A 872 41.60 -12.67 -1.96
CA GLY A 872 41.55 -11.64 -3.00
C GLY A 872 40.36 -11.74 -3.95
N ASN A 873 39.74 -12.91 -4.04
CA ASN A 873 38.60 -13.15 -4.94
C ASN A 873 37.22 -12.92 -4.25
N ALA A 874 37.12 -13.11 -2.93
CA ALA A 874 35.87 -13.00 -2.16
C ALA A 874 36.16 -12.85 -0.66
N GLY A 875 35.15 -12.59 0.16
CA GLY A 875 35.23 -12.58 1.65
C GLY A 875 35.02 -11.22 2.29
N LEU A 876 34.92 -10.15 1.51
CA LEU A 876 34.56 -8.84 2.05
C LEU A 876 33.06 -8.77 2.33
N PHE A 877 32.71 -8.21 3.47
CA PHE A 877 31.35 -7.84 3.84
C PHE A 877 31.22 -6.33 3.92
N SER A 878 30.07 -5.79 3.52
CA SER A 878 29.79 -4.35 3.59
C SER A 878 28.32 -4.03 3.53
N THR A 879 27.96 -2.77 3.72
CA THR A 879 26.67 -2.17 3.45
C THR A 879 26.62 -1.56 2.04
N ALA A 880 25.44 -1.31 1.50
CA ALA A 880 25.30 -0.65 0.19
C ALA A 880 25.91 0.76 0.20
N GLU A 881 25.73 1.51 1.28
CA GLU A 881 26.27 2.87 1.43
C GLU A 881 27.81 2.88 1.41
N GLU A 882 28.45 1.97 2.16
CA GLU A 882 29.91 1.95 2.21
C GLU A 882 30.54 1.45 0.91
N VAL A 883 29.89 0.51 0.20
CA VAL A 883 30.26 0.16 -1.18
C VAL A 883 30.15 1.40 -2.07
N ALA A 884 29.06 2.15 -2.00
CA ALA A 884 28.89 3.37 -2.81
C ALA A 884 29.98 4.43 -2.52
N LYS A 885 30.40 4.60 -1.26
CA LYS A 885 31.51 5.50 -0.90
C LYS A 885 32.81 5.12 -1.60
N VAL A 886 33.14 3.83 -1.67
CA VAL A 886 34.32 3.35 -2.39
C VAL A 886 34.25 3.70 -3.86
N TYR A 887 33.12 3.42 -4.50
CA TYR A 887 32.94 3.70 -5.92
C TYR A 887 32.82 5.21 -6.21
N GLN A 888 32.26 5.99 -5.30
CA GLN A 888 32.25 7.46 -5.41
C GLN A 888 33.65 8.04 -5.29
N MET A 889 34.52 7.50 -4.44
CA MET A 889 35.92 7.89 -4.36
C MET A 889 36.62 7.68 -5.71
N LEU A 890 36.36 6.55 -6.38
CA LEU A 890 36.93 6.27 -7.73
C LEU A 890 36.33 7.22 -8.78
N LEU A 891 35.04 7.51 -8.75
CA LEU A 891 34.35 8.47 -9.64
C LEU A 891 34.93 9.88 -9.49
N ASN A 892 35.28 10.28 -8.28
CA ASN A 892 35.93 11.57 -7.98
C ASN A 892 37.41 11.59 -8.31
N GLY A 893 37.95 10.57 -9.02
CA GLY A 893 39.38 10.50 -9.39
C GLY A 893 40.29 10.31 -8.18
N GLY A 894 39.86 9.49 -7.21
CA GLY A 894 40.67 9.07 -6.06
C GLY A 894 40.53 9.96 -4.83
N GLU A 895 39.53 10.81 -4.78
CA GLU A 895 39.25 11.73 -3.66
C GLU A 895 37.92 11.47 -3.00
N PHE A 896 37.84 11.50 -1.68
CA PHE A 896 36.61 11.39 -0.90
C PHE A 896 36.71 12.27 0.36
N ASN A 897 35.68 13.09 0.60
CA ASN A 897 35.59 14.03 1.74
C ASN A 897 36.83 14.90 1.91
N GLY A 898 37.39 15.42 0.79
CA GLY A 898 38.54 16.31 0.79
C GLY A 898 39.89 15.58 0.99
N LYS A 899 39.88 14.25 1.17
CA LYS A 899 41.09 13.44 1.29
C LYS A 899 41.39 12.66 0.01
N ARG A 900 42.62 12.70 -0.43
CA ARG A 900 43.07 11.96 -1.58
C ARG A 900 43.65 10.60 -1.17
N PHE A 901 43.18 9.55 -1.80
CA PHE A 901 43.53 8.15 -1.57
C PHE A 901 44.39 7.60 -2.73
N LEU A 902 44.07 8.03 -3.95
CA LEU A 902 44.71 7.66 -5.19
C LEU A 902 44.93 8.90 -6.08
N SER A 903 45.93 8.89 -6.93
CA SER A 903 46.12 9.93 -7.93
C SER A 903 45.01 9.86 -8.99
N LYS A 904 44.64 11.02 -9.54
CA LYS A 904 43.67 11.10 -10.63
C LYS A 904 44.08 10.30 -11.85
N ALA A 905 45.40 10.25 -12.12
CA ALA A 905 45.97 9.49 -13.24
C ALA A 905 45.78 7.99 -13.07
N THR A 906 46.04 7.43 -11.87
CA THR A 906 45.81 6.03 -11.54
C THR A 906 44.34 5.67 -11.65
N CYS A 907 43.45 6.46 -11.04
CA CYS A 907 42.00 6.22 -11.16
C CYS A 907 41.59 6.21 -12.64
N ARG A 908 41.98 7.22 -13.41
CA ARG A 908 41.65 7.29 -14.84
C ARG A 908 42.12 6.04 -15.58
N LEU A 909 43.40 5.65 -15.41
CA LEU A 909 43.96 4.47 -16.06
C LEU A 909 43.11 3.22 -15.80
N PHE A 910 42.87 2.90 -14.53
CA PHE A 910 42.20 1.65 -14.15
C PHE A 910 40.70 1.62 -14.51
N THR A 911 40.04 2.76 -14.54
CA THR A 911 38.60 2.84 -14.88
C THR A 911 38.34 2.95 -16.38
N THR A 912 39.33 3.43 -17.21
CA THR A 912 39.11 3.63 -18.66
C THR A 912 39.75 2.55 -19.51
N GLU A 913 40.93 1.99 -19.11
CA GLU A 913 41.62 0.98 -19.93
C GLU A 913 40.74 -0.27 -20.10
N LYS A 914 40.63 -0.73 -21.34
CA LYS A 914 39.85 -1.86 -21.77
C LYS A 914 40.73 -2.89 -22.50
N SER A 915 40.45 -4.16 -22.28
CA SER A 915 41.09 -5.25 -23.01
C SER A 915 40.76 -5.18 -24.51
N THR A 916 41.72 -5.60 -25.34
CA THR A 916 41.53 -5.78 -26.78
C THR A 916 40.85 -7.12 -27.14
N ILE A 917 40.77 -8.05 -26.18
CA ILE A 917 40.27 -9.42 -26.37
C ILE A 917 38.83 -9.55 -25.81
N SER A 918 38.48 -8.77 -24.78
CA SER A 918 37.22 -8.89 -24.08
C SER A 918 36.65 -7.51 -23.68
N ARG A 919 35.45 -7.49 -23.12
CA ARG A 919 34.84 -6.27 -22.55
C ARG A 919 35.52 -5.80 -21.26
N ARG A 920 36.42 -6.58 -20.66
CA ARG A 920 36.99 -6.30 -19.34
C ARG A 920 37.91 -5.05 -19.35
N GLY A 921 37.80 -4.30 -18.24
CA GLY A 921 38.79 -3.30 -17.84
C GLY A 921 39.81 -3.89 -16.85
N LEU A 922 40.76 -3.06 -16.40
CA LEU A 922 41.76 -3.45 -15.39
C LEU A 922 41.10 -3.77 -14.03
N GLY A 923 40.71 -5.01 -13.87
CA GLY A 923 39.98 -5.53 -12.67
C GLY A 923 38.50 -5.26 -12.67
N PHE A 924 37.97 -4.36 -13.49
CA PHE A 924 36.55 -4.06 -13.60
C PHE A 924 35.87 -4.86 -14.73
N ASP A 925 34.59 -5.09 -14.59
CA ASP A 925 33.71 -5.45 -15.70
C ASP A 925 33.15 -4.18 -16.36
N LYS A 926 32.79 -4.26 -17.63
CA LYS A 926 32.28 -3.15 -18.44
C LYS A 926 31.07 -3.60 -19.26
N PRO A 927 30.23 -2.66 -19.77
CA PRO A 927 29.16 -3.00 -20.71
C PRO A 927 29.70 -3.72 -21.96
N ASP A 928 28.96 -4.68 -22.46
CA ASP A 928 29.19 -5.26 -23.78
C ASP A 928 28.31 -4.52 -24.80
N VAL A 929 28.89 -3.53 -25.46
CA VAL A 929 28.17 -2.71 -26.45
C VAL A 929 27.97 -3.45 -27.78
N SER A 930 28.76 -4.48 -28.04
CA SER A 930 28.67 -5.29 -29.27
C SER A 930 27.61 -6.38 -29.16
N ILE A 931 27.43 -6.96 -27.97
CA ILE A 931 26.45 -8.01 -27.72
C ILE A 931 25.65 -7.65 -26.45
N VAL A 932 24.71 -6.75 -26.59
CA VAL A 932 23.89 -6.21 -25.49
C VAL A 932 23.24 -7.31 -24.62
N LYS A 933 22.84 -8.43 -25.21
CA LYS A 933 22.28 -9.58 -24.47
C LYS A 933 23.27 -10.22 -23.47
N ARG A 934 24.59 -10.12 -23.75
CA ARG A 934 25.66 -10.64 -22.87
C ARG A 934 26.22 -9.59 -21.91
N SER A 935 25.75 -8.33 -22.04
CA SER A 935 26.18 -7.25 -21.16
C SER A 935 25.69 -7.52 -19.73
N PRO A 936 26.55 -7.33 -18.72
CA PRO A 936 26.13 -7.37 -17.32
C PRO A 936 25.38 -6.10 -16.89
N CYS A 937 25.36 -5.08 -17.74
CA CYS A 937 24.73 -3.78 -17.53
C CYS A 937 23.44 -3.63 -18.34
N ALA A 938 22.66 -2.60 -18.02
CA ALA A 938 21.48 -2.21 -18.78
C ALA A 938 21.79 -1.86 -20.24
N PRO A 939 20.85 -2.02 -21.18
CA PRO A 939 21.03 -1.62 -22.58
C PRO A 939 21.43 -0.16 -22.76
N SER A 940 20.92 0.73 -21.94
CA SER A 940 21.20 2.18 -21.98
C SER A 940 22.51 2.59 -21.28
N ALA A 941 23.28 1.63 -20.75
CA ALA A 941 24.54 1.94 -20.05
C ALA A 941 25.65 2.41 -21.04
N PRO A 942 26.24 3.61 -20.86
CA PRO A 942 27.35 4.09 -21.67
C PRO A 942 28.57 3.16 -21.59
N GLU A 943 29.42 3.17 -22.63
CA GLU A 943 30.64 2.34 -22.67
C GLU A 943 31.61 2.68 -21.54
N ALA A 944 31.60 3.92 -21.08
CA ALA A 944 32.45 4.40 -19.99
C ALA A 944 32.13 3.76 -18.63
N VAL A 945 30.96 3.11 -18.46
CA VAL A 945 30.54 2.45 -17.22
C VAL A 945 31.54 1.37 -16.82
N TYR A 946 31.83 1.29 -15.52
CA TYR A 946 32.68 0.26 -14.93
C TYR A 946 32.11 -0.22 -13.58
N GLY A 947 32.37 -1.44 -13.22
CA GLY A 947 31.91 -2.03 -11.97
C GLY A 947 32.15 -3.52 -11.91
N HIS A 948 31.35 -4.23 -11.13
CA HIS A 948 31.41 -5.69 -11.06
C HIS A 948 30.09 -6.29 -10.52
N THR A 949 29.91 -7.58 -10.75
CA THR A 949 28.83 -8.39 -10.16
C THR A 949 29.38 -9.39 -9.16
N GLY A 950 28.57 -9.83 -8.19
CA GLY A 950 28.93 -10.86 -7.22
C GLY A 950 27.99 -12.06 -7.27
N PHE A 951 28.53 -13.25 -6.95
CA PHE A 951 27.80 -14.52 -7.00
C PHE A 951 26.63 -14.58 -6.03
N THR A 952 26.75 -13.93 -4.88
CA THR A 952 25.67 -13.78 -3.88
C THR A 952 24.49 -12.91 -4.32
N GLY A 953 24.55 -12.40 -5.55
CA GLY A 953 23.48 -11.57 -6.14
C GLY A 953 23.78 -10.07 -6.08
N THR A 954 25.00 -9.68 -5.72
CA THR A 954 25.42 -8.29 -5.60
C THR A 954 25.87 -7.69 -6.94
N CYS A 955 25.80 -6.36 -7.09
CA CYS A 955 26.51 -5.60 -8.11
C CYS A 955 26.77 -4.17 -7.67
N ALA A 956 27.77 -3.55 -8.25
CA ALA A 956 28.04 -2.11 -8.16
C ALA A 956 28.54 -1.59 -9.48
N TRP A 957 27.95 -0.48 -9.94
CA TRP A 957 28.27 0.15 -11.24
C TRP A 957 28.44 1.64 -11.09
N VAL A 958 29.44 2.19 -11.77
CA VAL A 958 29.71 3.63 -11.85
C VAL A 958 29.53 4.08 -13.28
N ASP A 959 28.81 5.15 -13.48
CA ASP A 959 28.71 5.87 -14.73
C ASP A 959 29.37 7.25 -14.58
N PRO A 960 30.55 7.46 -15.18
CA PRO A 960 31.26 8.74 -15.10
C PRO A 960 30.59 9.85 -15.93
N GLU A 961 29.85 9.51 -16.98
CA GLU A 961 29.15 10.49 -17.82
C GLU A 961 27.96 11.11 -17.10
N ASN A 962 27.16 10.28 -16.48
CA ASN A 962 25.99 10.72 -15.73
C ASN A 962 26.27 10.96 -14.24
N LYS A 963 27.51 10.75 -13.77
CA LYS A 963 27.95 10.85 -12.37
C LYS A 963 27.04 10.06 -11.42
N THR A 964 26.74 8.83 -11.77
CA THR A 964 25.92 7.93 -10.96
C THR A 964 26.72 6.77 -10.40
N VAL A 965 26.35 6.34 -9.19
CA VAL A 965 26.81 5.08 -8.57
C VAL A 965 25.57 4.26 -8.24
N TYR A 966 25.50 3.06 -8.80
CA TYR A 966 24.40 2.11 -8.55
C TYR A 966 24.94 0.90 -7.78
N VAL A 967 24.32 0.58 -6.64
CA VAL A 967 24.63 -0.60 -5.83
C VAL A 967 23.36 -1.41 -5.59
N PHE A 968 23.47 -2.71 -5.86
CA PHE A 968 22.43 -3.69 -5.52
C PHE A 968 23.07 -4.81 -4.72
N LEU A 969 22.58 -5.04 -3.51
CA LEU A 969 23.01 -6.13 -2.64
C LEU A 969 21.85 -7.06 -2.35
N SER A 970 22.06 -8.37 -2.45
CA SER A 970 21.05 -9.37 -2.10
C SER A 970 21.70 -10.63 -1.53
N ASN A 971 20.87 -11.49 -0.97
CA ASN A 971 21.27 -12.81 -0.48
C ASN A 971 20.57 -13.94 -1.26
N ARG A 972 20.66 -13.90 -2.60
CA ARG A 972 19.97 -14.82 -3.52
C ARG A 972 20.25 -16.31 -3.29
N LEU A 973 21.35 -16.66 -2.57
CA LEU A 973 21.70 -18.05 -2.27
C LEU A 973 20.86 -18.63 -1.11
N CYS A 974 20.00 -17.82 -0.51
CA CYS A 974 18.96 -18.26 0.42
C CYS A 974 17.61 -18.31 -0.31
N PRO A 975 16.80 -19.36 -0.12
CA PRO A 975 17.12 -20.59 0.61
C PRO A 975 17.96 -21.59 -0.21
N ASN A 976 18.28 -21.30 -1.49
CA ASN A 976 18.91 -22.25 -2.41
C ASN A 976 20.13 -21.64 -3.14
N VAL A 977 21.28 -22.28 -3.03
CA VAL A 977 22.53 -21.87 -3.69
C VAL A 977 22.40 -21.86 -5.23
N TRP A 978 21.60 -22.77 -5.79
CA TRP A 978 21.35 -22.90 -7.22
C TRP A 978 20.23 -22.00 -7.79
N ASN A 979 19.73 -21.05 -7.00
CA ASN A 979 18.72 -20.09 -7.43
C ASN A 979 19.25 -19.16 -8.54
N THR A 980 18.76 -19.33 -9.77
CA THR A 980 19.15 -18.52 -10.96
C THR A 980 18.20 -17.36 -11.26
N LYS A 981 17.04 -17.29 -10.59
CA LYS A 981 15.94 -16.36 -10.90
C LYS A 981 16.38 -14.89 -10.96
N LEU A 982 17.30 -14.45 -10.10
CA LEU A 982 17.81 -13.08 -10.13
C LEU A 982 18.43 -12.72 -11.49
N GLY A 983 19.16 -13.65 -12.09
CA GLY A 983 19.76 -13.51 -13.42
C GLY A 983 18.73 -13.65 -14.54
N ASP A 984 17.92 -14.69 -14.49
CA ASP A 984 16.92 -15.01 -15.51
C ASP A 984 15.87 -13.91 -15.68
N MET A 985 15.49 -13.27 -14.58
CA MET A 985 14.55 -12.15 -14.55
C MET A 985 15.22 -10.78 -14.86
N ASN A 986 16.54 -10.73 -15.07
CA ASN A 986 17.31 -9.51 -15.35
C ASN A 986 17.14 -8.37 -14.32
N ILE A 987 16.78 -8.65 -13.09
CA ILE A 987 16.36 -7.64 -12.08
C ILE A 987 17.40 -6.52 -11.93
N ARG A 988 18.70 -6.86 -11.81
CA ARG A 988 19.78 -5.86 -11.66
C ARG A 988 19.91 -4.94 -12.89
N ARG A 989 19.71 -5.48 -14.08
CA ARG A 989 19.74 -4.73 -15.35
C ARG A 989 18.50 -3.86 -15.52
N ASP A 990 17.32 -4.37 -15.16
CA ASP A 990 16.07 -3.62 -15.26
C ASP A 990 16.05 -2.44 -14.29
N ILE A 991 16.58 -2.63 -13.07
CA ILE A 991 16.78 -1.51 -12.12
C ILE A 991 17.75 -0.47 -12.71
N GLN A 992 18.87 -0.89 -13.27
CA GLN A 992 19.83 0.02 -13.90
C GLN A 992 19.20 0.75 -15.10
N GLU A 993 18.36 0.10 -15.88
CA GLU A 993 17.64 0.71 -16.99
C GLU A 993 16.66 1.80 -16.50
N LEU A 994 15.96 1.57 -15.37
CA LEU A 994 15.11 2.59 -14.75
C LEU A 994 15.94 3.79 -14.26
N ILE A 995 17.15 3.56 -13.76
CA ILE A 995 18.06 4.66 -13.38
C ILE A 995 18.35 5.52 -14.60
N TYR A 996 18.70 4.94 -15.75
CA TYR A 996 18.94 5.72 -16.98
C TYR A 996 17.68 6.42 -17.48
N LYS A 997 16.55 5.76 -17.49
CA LYS A 997 15.26 6.37 -17.88
C LYS A 997 14.81 7.50 -16.96
N SER A 998 15.29 7.52 -15.72
CA SER A 998 15.01 8.61 -14.78
C SER A 998 15.83 9.88 -15.06
N ILE A 999 16.96 9.78 -15.76
CA ILE A 999 17.81 10.93 -16.04
C ILE A 999 17.09 11.90 -16.97
N ILE A 1000 16.98 13.15 -16.55
CA ILE A 1000 16.40 14.24 -17.33
C ILE A 1000 17.47 14.74 -18.29
N PRO A 1001 17.28 14.67 -19.62
CA PRO A 1001 18.26 15.20 -20.57
C PRO A 1001 18.60 16.65 -20.27
N GLN A 1002 19.88 16.99 -20.26
CA GLN A 1002 20.28 18.40 -20.24
C GLN A 1002 19.89 18.99 -21.59
N ILE A 1003 19.05 20.02 -21.60
CA ILE A 1003 18.81 20.82 -22.80
C ILE A 1003 20.14 21.56 -23.04
N PRO A 1004 20.74 21.40 -24.23
CA PRO A 1004 22.05 22.00 -24.54
C PRO A 1004 22.03 23.54 -24.44
#